data_6cd9a055b3beb38ab1a3c6c9a9eeb2ff
#
_entry.id   6cd9a055b3beb38ab1a3c6c9a9eeb2ff
#
_cell.length_a   1.000
_cell.length_b   1.000
_cell.length_c   1.000
_cell.angle_alpha   90.00
_cell.angle_beta   90.00
_cell.angle_gamma   90.00
#
_symmetry.space_group_name_H-M   'P 1'
#
loop_
_entity.id
_entity.type
_entity.pdbx_description
1 polymer ?
#
loop_
_entity_poly.entity_id
_entity_poly.type
_entity_poly.pdbx_seq_one_letter_code
_entity_poly.pdbx_strand_id
1 'polypeptide(L)'
;MRYLYIFLLSAFGLSLTAQVDNYNQSKFRQLDKELPSPNVYRTASGAPGHEYWQQRADYKMDLVLDDENQTLTGEETITYYNQSPDPLSYLWVQLDQNVRAKDSHSHDIRSSTVGERMSTAGIGRLSPDFDGGFKITSVEDANGKDLPHFIHKTMMRVELPQPLLKGQSFTFSIDWWYNINNTRQVGGRSGYEPFDDGHNVYVIAQYFPRMCVYDDVNGWQNKQFLGRGEFALVFGDYEVNITVPKDHLVAASGELQNPDKVLSKEQRNRLKEAMKEDLQPVTIATMEEADDRIEAAGDEIPSKTKTWRFKADKVRDFAFATSRRFIWDAVGVPMDDGRTVMAASMWTKEGDCLWKQYSTKAVAHTVKWFSHYTIDYPYPVAWSIDGNMGMEYPMICFNYGRCEDDNTYSQRMKYGHIGVIIHEVGHNWFPMIINSDERQWTWMDEGLNTFVQYLTEQHWERNYPSRRGPAHKIVDYMKGDKSKISPIMTNSDSIFQFGNNAYGKPATALNILRESVMGRELFDYAFKEYCERWAFKHPTPADFFRTMEDASAFDLDWFWRGWFYTNDHVDMALNEVEYKQIDTKNPQLAEAESKANRAATTYDITRERNRDAIPETLNEADPSIEDYYTDYDPLDKDALHQKEYEDYLANLSPDERKLVEKNPHFYTLSLENKGIPMPVILQFEYEDGTTEVKKIPAEIWRFGETVKKSFVLDKKVVDIVLDPFLETADVDVSNNAMQPSSSPTRFELFKRRQGPRGSSRGENPMQRAKKAQELKKNMQQP
;
A
#
# COMPACT_ATOMS: atom_id res chain seq x y z
N MET A 1 -59.13 18.91 -29.53
CA MET A 1 -58.73 17.86 -28.57
C MET A 1 -57.31 17.37 -28.72
N ARG A 2 -56.62 17.44 -29.87
CA ARG A 2 -55.20 17.01 -30.02
C ARG A 2 -54.18 17.95 -29.39
N TYR A 3 -54.48 19.22 -29.22
CA TYR A 3 -53.54 20.20 -28.62
C TYR A 3 -53.60 20.26 -27.08
N LEU A 4 -54.66 19.69 -26.47
CA LEU A 4 -54.76 19.65 -25.01
C LEU A 4 -53.93 18.53 -24.37
N TYR A 5 -53.66 17.45 -25.14
CA TYR A 5 -52.80 16.35 -24.66
C TYR A 5 -51.31 16.66 -24.70
N ILE A 6 -50.88 17.54 -25.61
CA ILE A 6 -49.45 17.96 -25.70
C ILE A 6 -49.10 18.91 -24.55
N PHE A 7 -50.04 19.75 -24.08
CA PHE A 7 -49.83 20.65 -22.95
C PHE A 7 -49.84 19.94 -21.59
N LEU A 8 -50.57 18.84 -21.46
CA LEU A 8 -50.56 18.01 -20.24
C LEU A 8 -49.33 17.12 -20.15
N LEU A 9 -48.74 16.69 -21.25
CA LEU A 9 -47.51 15.95 -21.27
C LEU A 9 -46.27 16.84 -21.03
N SER A 10 -46.31 18.13 -21.41
CA SER A 10 -45.24 19.07 -21.09
C SER A 10 -45.31 19.60 -19.65
N ALA A 11 -46.49 19.58 -19.01
CA ALA A 11 -46.62 19.95 -17.59
C ALA A 11 -46.20 18.82 -16.62
N PHE A 12 -46.26 17.55 -17.06
CA PHE A 12 -45.73 16.42 -16.27
C PHE A 12 -44.21 16.21 -16.42
N GLY A 13 -43.57 16.81 -17.43
CA GLY A 13 -42.14 16.75 -17.65
C GLY A 13 -41.34 17.74 -16.81
N LEU A 14 -41.99 18.66 -16.07
CA LEU A 14 -41.31 19.71 -15.26
C LEU A 14 -41.43 19.53 -13.75
N SER A 15 -41.95 18.40 -13.28
CA SER A 15 -42.04 18.10 -11.83
C SER A 15 -41.13 16.99 -11.40
N LEU A 16 -40.09 16.69 -12.16
CA LEU A 16 -38.84 16.12 -11.63
C LEU A 16 -38.01 17.32 -11.11
N THR A 17 -38.57 18.08 -10.17
CA THR A 17 -37.71 18.82 -9.24
C THR A 17 -36.84 17.76 -8.60
N ALA A 18 -35.57 17.85 -8.88
CA ALA A 18 -34.54 17.13 -8.18
C ALA A 18 -34.94 17.05 -6.71
N GLN A 19 -35.31 15.87 -6.28
CA GLN A 19 -35.19 15.53 -4.88
C GLN A 19 -33.76 15.94 -4.56
N VAL A 20 -33.58 16.94 -3.72
CA VAL A 20 -32.25 17.30 -3.25
C VAL A 20 -31.79 16.06 -2.52
N ASP A 21 -31.07 15.22 -3.22
CA ASP A 21 -30.41 14.07 -2.62
C ASP A 21 -29.63 14.63 -1.45
N ASN A 22 -29.93 14.20 -0.26
CA ASN A 22 -29.10 14.55 0.87
C ASN A 22 -27.80 13.78 0.71
N TYR A 23 -26.94 14.35 -0.11
CA TYR A 23 -25.67 13.78 -0.55
C TYR A 23 -24.83 13.21 0.61
N ASN A 24 -24.85 13.88 1.77
CA ASN A 24 -24.06 13.45 2.90
C ASN A 24 -24.73 12.34 3.71
N GLN A 25 -26.06 12.24 3.76
CA GLN A 25 -26.71 11.06 4.32
C GLN A 25 -26.37 9.81 3.53
N SER A 26 -26.26 9.91 2.22
CA SER A 26 -25.83 8.80 1.37
C SER A 26 -24.41 8.35 1.67
N LYS A 27 -23.49 9.30 1.95
CA LYS A 27 -22.10 9.02 2.30
C LYS A 27 -21.95 8.33 3.67
N PHE A 28 -22.81 8.63 4.63
CA PHE A 28 -22.82 8.06 5.99
C PHE A 28 -23.80 6.88 6.15
N ARG A 29 -24.36 6.38 5.05
CA ARG A 29 -25.22 5.19 5.10
C ARG A 29 -24.41 3.95 5.47
N GLN A 30 -24.98 3.08 6.29
CA GLN A 30 -24.39 1.80 6.66
C GLN A 30 -24.17 0.90 5.43
N LEU A 31 -23.13 0.06 5.47
CA LEU A 31 -22.76 -0.88 4.39
C LEU A 31 -23.57 -2.20 4.43
N ASP A 32 -24.66 -2.26 5.15
CA ASP A 32 -25.50 -3.45 5.33
C ASP A 32 -26.04 -4.07 4.03
N LYS A 33 -26.10 -3.29 2.96
CA LYS A 33 -26.54 -3.75 1.63
C LYS A 33 -25.40 -4.17 0.72
N GLU A 34 -24.21 -3.66 0.95
CA GLU A 34 -23.00 -3.96 0.19
C GLU A 34 -22.27 -5.17 0.76
N LEU A 35 -22.28 -5.35 2.07
CA LEU A 35 -21.64 -6.47 2.74
C LEU A 35 -22.57 -7.69 2.82
N PRO A 36 -22.04 -8.92 2.66
CA PRO A 36 -22.82 -10.14 2.87
C PRO A 36 -23.34 -10.22 4.30
N SER A 37 -24.55 -10.73 4.51
CA SER A 37 -25.10 -10.92 5.85
C SER A 37 -24.24 -11.89 6.69
N PRO A 38 -24.01 -11.59 7.99
CA PRO A 38 -23.33 -12.52 8.87
C PRO A 38 -24.07 -13.86 8.99
N ASN A 39 -23.31 -14.93 9.21
CA ASN A 39 -23.85 -16.29 9.32
C ASN A 39 -23.03 -17.14 10.32
N VAL A 40 -23.27 -18.45 10.37
CA VAL A 40 -22.58 -19.37 11.27
C VAL A 40 -21.10 -19.59 10.92
N TYR A 41 -20.68 -19.25 9.68
CA TYR A 41 -19.30 -19.36 9.21
C TYR A 41 -18.54 -18.06 9.38
N ARG A 42 -19.21 -16.88 9.27
CA ARG A 42 -18.62 -15.53 9.35
C ARG A 42 -19.50 -14.63 10.20
N THR A 43 -18.98 -14.19 11.33
CA THR A 43 -19.76 -13.45 12.33
C THR A 43 -19.93 -11.97 11.99
N ALA A 44 -20.85 -11.30 12.71
CA ALA A 44 -21.02 -9.85 12.62
C ALA A 44 -19.82 -9.05 13.14
N SER A 45 -19.00 -9.65 14.01
CA SER A 45 -17.74 -9.05 14.47
C SER A 45 -16.57 -9.19 13.49
N GLY A 46 -16.79 -9.79 12.33
CA GLY A 46 -15.72 -10.07 11.35
C GLY A 46 -14.84 -11.27 11.72
N ALA A 47 -15.13 -11.98 12.80
CA ALA A 47 -14.40 -13.20 13.19
C ALA A 47 -14.93 -14.43 12.46
N PRO A 48 -14.11 -15.50 12.29
CA PRO A 48 -14.63 -16.81 11.89
C PRO A 48 -15.72 -17.29 12.84
N GLY A 49 -16.81 -17.80 12.27
CA GLY A 49 -17.93 -18.33 13.05
C GLY A 49 -17.65 -19.72 13.64
N HIS A 50 -18.55 -20.19 14.50
CA HIS A 50 -18.37 -21.47 15.20
C HIS A 50 -18.48 -22.70 14.29
N GLU A 51 -19.01 -22.56 13.07
CA GLU A 51 -19.06 -23.60 12.05
C GLU A 51 -18.09 -23.31 10.88
N TYR A 52 -17.16 -22.35 11.03
CA TYR A 52 -16.17 -22.05 9.99
C TYR A 52 -15.38 -23.30 9.61
N TRP A 53 -15.23 -23.53 8.33
CA TRP A 53 -14.48 -24.63 7.75
C TRP A 53 -13.61 -24.13 6.59
N GLN A 54 -12.57 -24.87 6.29
CA GLN A 54 -11.76 -24.68 5.09
C GLN A 54 -11.16 -26.00 4.68
N GLN A 55 -10.89 -26.16 3.39
CA GLN A 55 -10.27 -27.34 2.82
C GLN A 55 -8.78 -27.41 3.15
N ARG A 56 -8.21 -28.59 2.97
CA ARG A 56 -6.76 -28.83 3.09
C ARG A 56 -6.31 -29.70 1.92
N ALA A 57 -5.10 -29.46 1.40
CA ALA A 57 -4.46 -30.30 0.39
C ALA A 57 -2.97 -30.47 0.71
N ASP A 58 -2.56 -31.72 0.97
CA ASP A 58 -1.16 -32.07 1.20
C ASP A 58 -0.51 -32.57 -0.10
N TYR A 59 0.76 -32.19 -0.33
CA TYR A 59 1.50 -32.50 -1.55
C TYR A 59 2.78 -33.25 -1.28
N LYS A 60 3.05 -34.27 -2.10
CA LYS A 60 4.37 -34.92 -2.22
C LYS A 60 4.80 -34.78 -3.68
N MET A 61 5.98 -34.20 -3.90
CA MET A 61 6.46 -33.91 -5.25
C MET A 61 7.89 -34.38 -5.45
N ASP A 62 8.12 -35.06 -6.57
CA ASP A 62 9.43 -35.37 -7.10
C ASP A 62 9.69 -34.60 -8.39
N LEU A 63 10.65 -33.66 -8.34
CA LEU A 63 10.94 -32.72 -9.42
C LEU A 63 12.31 -32.98 -10.04
N VAL A 64 12.40 -32.91 -11.35
CA VAL A 64 13.66 -33.01 -12.10
C VAL A 64 13.81 -31.83 -13.03
N LEU A 65 14.84 -31.02 -12.80
CA LEU A 65 15.26 -29.93 -13.69
C LEU A 65 16.28 -30.43 -14.71
N ASP A 66 15.94 -30.34 -15.98
CA ASP A 66 16.86 -30.52 -17.08
C ASP A 66 17.45 -29.16 -17.49
N ASP A 67 18.71 -28.92 -17.08
CA ASP A 67 19.45 -27.66 -17.35
C ASP A 67 19.93 -27.58 -18.83
N GLU A 68 19.99 -28.71 -19.55
CA GLU A 68 20.37 -28.76 -20.97
C GLU A 68 19.21 -28.35 -21.89
N ASN A 69 18.01 -28.87 -21.61
CA ASN A 69 16.82 -28.63 -22.43
C ASN A 69 15.88 -27.59 -21.86
N GLN A 70 16.17 -27.01 -20.67
CA GLN A 70 15.33 -26.10 -19.90
C GLN A 70 13.91 -26.63 -19.75
N THR A 71 13.77 -27.87 -19.27
CA THR A 71 12.48 -28.48 -18.95
C THR A 71 12.39 -28.82 -17.46
N LEU A 72 11.18 -28.81 -16.94
CA LEU A 72 10.85 -29.30 -15.60
C LEU A 72 9.87 -30.45 -15.73
N THR A 73 10.22 -31.57 -15.13
CA THR A 73 9.33 -32.75 -14.97
C THR A 73 8.93 -32.89 -13.51
N GLY A 74 7.69 -33.18 -13.25
CA GLY A 74 7.17 -33.41 -11.91
C GLY A 74 6.22 -34.59 -11.84
N GLU A 75 6.39 -35.37 -10.78
CA GLU A 75 5.43 -36.38 -10.31
C GLU A 75 4.90 -35.87 -8.97
N GLU A 76 3.58 -35.67 -8.88
CA GLU A 76 2.97 -35.19 -7.63
C GLU A 76 1.84 -36.11 -7.14
N THR A 77 1.78 -36.27 -5.83
CA THR A 77 0.67 -36.93 -5.14
C THR A 77 -0.03 -35.89 -4.27
N ILE A 78 -1.32 -35.71 -4.50
CA ILE A 78 -2.18 -34.76 -3.77
C ILE A 78 -3.12 -35.56 -2.87
N THR A 79 -3.17 -35.22 -1.59
CA THR A 79 -4.21 -35.70 -0.66
C THR A 79 -5.12 -34.54 -0.29
N TYR A 80 -6.33 -34.54 -0.82
CA TYR A 80 -7.35 -33.53 -0.59
C TYR A 80 -8.33 -33.95 0.50
N TYR A 81 -8.59 -33.04 1.47
CA TYR A 81 -9.46 -33.26 2.62
C TYR A 81 -10.71 -32.38 2.49
N ASN A 82 -11.89 -33.00 2.41
CA ASN A 82 -13.15 -32.27 2.41
C ASN A 82 -13.63 -32.00 3.84
N GLN A 83 -13.51 -30.72 4.27
CA GLN A 83 -14.01 -30.26 5.56
C GLN A 83 -15.37 -29.53 5.42
N SER A 84 -15.83 -29.31 4.19
CA SER A 84 -17.12 -28.65 3.93
C SER A 84 -18.30 -29.55 4.33
N PRO A 85 -19.50 -29.01 4.57
CA PRO A 85 -20.71 -29.77 4.75
C PRO A 85 -21.15 -30.48 3.45
N ASP A 86 -20.64 -30.10 2.29
CA ASP A 86 -21.11 -30.55 0.97
C ASP A 86 -20.38 -31.81 0.51
N PRO A 87 -21.09 -32.80 -0.06
CA PRO A 87 -20.48 -33.89 -0.78
C PRO A 87 -19.87 -33.41 -2.10
N LEU A 88 -18.57 -33.61 -2.31
CA LEU A 88 -17.88 -33.22 -3.53
C LEU A 88 -17.79 -34.40 -4.51
N SER A 89 -18.38 -34.26 -5.71
CA SER A 89 -18.32 -35.29 -6.76
C SER A 89 -17.20 -35.05 -7.77
N TYR A 90 -16.54 -33.91 -7.72
CA TYR A 90 -15.39 -33.52 -8.55
C TYR A 90 -14.50 -32.54 -7.81
N LEU A 91 -13.26 -32.43 -8.28
CA LEU A 91 -12.27 -31.45 -7.79
C LEU A 91 -11.86 -30.51 -8.92
N TRP A 92 -11.49 -29.27 -8.58
CA TRP A 92 -10.88 -28.34 -9.50
C TRP A 92 -9.39 -28.13 -9.16
N VAL A 93 -8.56 -28.19 -10.19
CA VAL A 93 -7.11 -28.00 -10.14
C VAL A 93 -6.72 -26.83 -11.02
N GLN A 94 -5.89 -25.92 -10.52
CA GLN A 94 -5.33 -24.80 -11.27
C GLN A 94 -4.09 -25.24 -12.04
N LEU A 95 -4.03 -24.90 -13.30
CA LEU A 95 -2.92 -25.15 -14.22
C LEU A 95 -2.33 -23.80 -14.66
N ASP A 96 -1.80 -23.02 -13.71
CA ASP A 96 -1.45 -21.62 -13.97
C ASP A 96 -0.33 -21.47 -14.99
N GLN A 97 0.57 -22.43 -15.10
CA GLN A 97 1.61 -22.49 -16.14
C GLN A 97 1.02 -22.43 -17.57
N ASN A 98 -0.24 -22.87 -17.76
CA ASN A 98 -0.93 -22.78 -19.06
C ASN A 98 -1.21 -21.35 -19.52
N VAL A 99 -0.99 -20.32 -18.69
CA VAL A 99 -0.94 -18.93 -19.16
C VAL A 99 0.15 -18.72 -20.23
N ARG A 100 1.16 -19.60 -20.25
CA ARG A 100 2.28 -19.60 -21.21
C ARG A 100 2.10 -20.63 -22.32
N ALA A 101 0.96 -21.33 -22.38
CA ALA A 101 0.62 -22.20 -23.50
C ALA A 101 0.46 -21.38 -24.78
N LYS A 102 0.82 -21.95 -25.91
CA LYS A 102 0.73 -21.27 -27.23
C LYS A 102 -0.69 -20.80 -27.56
N ASP A 103 -1.71 -21.50 -27.06
CA ASP A 103 -3.14 -21.21 -27.23
C ASP A 103 -3.77 -20.51 -26.01
N SER A 104 -2.99 -19.87 -25.15
CA SER A 104 -3.47 -19.24 -23.93
C SER A 104 -4.43 -18.05 -24.22
N HIS A 105 -5.54 -17.97 -23.50
CA HIS A 105 -6.46 -16.83 -23.55
C HIS A 105 -5.78 -15.50 -23.20
N SER A 106 -4.72 -15.51 -22.42
CA SER A 106 -3.97 -14.29 -22.06
C SER A 106 -3.37 -13.59 -23.29
N HIS A 107 -3.09 -14.33 -24.36
CA HIS A 107 -2.63 -13.78 -25.63
C HIS A 107 -3.79 -13.10 -26.38
N ASP A 108 -4.95 -13.73 -26.43
CA ASP A 108 -6.13 -13.23 -27.17
C ASP A 108 -6.73 -11.97 -26.56
N ILE A 109 -6.80 -11.89 -25.22
CA ILE A 109 -7.40 -10.73 -24.50
C ILE A 109 -6.45 -9.55 -24.38
N ARG A 110 -5.17 -9.73 -24.67
CA ARG A 110 -4.16 -8.67 -24.52
C ARG A 110 -4.32 -7.63 -25.60
N SER A 111 -4.79 -6.44 -25.23
CA SER A 111 -4.77 -5.31 -26.14
C SER A 111 -3.34 -4.83 -26.38
N SER A 112 -2.97 -4.62 -27.65
CA SER A 112 -1.67 -4.13 -28.05
C SER A 112 -1.78 -3.21 -29.26
N THR A 113 -0.83 -2.28 -29.38
CA THR A 113 -0.69 -1.41 -30.56
C THR A 113 0.71 -1.54 -31.12
N VAL A 114 0.81 -1.46 -32.44
CA VAL A 114 2.11 -1.39 -33.12
C VAL A 114 2.49 0.07 -33.26
N GLY A 115 3.60 0.47 -32.63
CA GLY A 115 4.14 1.82 -32.79
C GLY A 115 4.98 1.97 -34.05
N GLU A 116 5.30 3.21 -34.45
CA GLU A 116 6.17 3.50 -35.62
C GLU A 116 7.56 2.87 -35.46
N ARG A 117 8.01 2.62 -34.23
CA ARG A 117 9.26 1.94 -33.91
C ARG A 117 9.02 0.90 -32.83
N MET A 118 9.32 -0.34 -33.12
CA MET A 118 9.27 -1.44 -32.14
C MET A 118 10.58 -2.22 -32.17
N SER A 119 10.98 -2.73 -31.00
CA SER A 119 12.10 -3.68 -30.92
C SER A 119 11.67 -5.06 -31.44
N THR A 120 12.63 -5.88 -31.92
CA THR A 120 12.37 -7.27 -32.29
C THR A 120 11.72 -8.07 -31.16
N ALA A 121 12.16 -7.87 -29.91
CA ALA A 121 11.53 -8.45 -28.72
C ALA A 121 10.07 -7.97 -28.51
N GLY A 122 9.77 -6.71 -28.87
CA GLY A 122 8.40 -6.17 -28.85
C GLY A 122 7.50 -6.87 -29.87
N ILE A 123 8.02 -7.10 -31.08
CA ILE A 123 7.31 -7.81 -32.17
C ILE A 123 7.08 -9.28 -31.76
N GLY A 124 8.11 -9.97 -31.26
CA GLY A 124 8.00 -11.35 -30.79
C GLY A 124 6.95 -11.57 -29.70
N ARG A 125 6.73 -10.58 -28.87
CA ARG A 125 5.67 -10.63 -27.82
C ARG A 125 4.24 -10.48 -28.35
N LEU A 126 4.05 -10.01 -29.59
CA LEU A 126 2.72 -9.92 -30.20
C LEU A 126 2.21 -11.29 -30.65
N SER A 127 3.12 -12.20 -31.02
CA SER A 127 2.80 -13.57 -31.45
C SER A 127 3.88 -14.52 -30.94
N PRO A 128 3.86 -14.91 -29.65
CA PRO A 128 4.87 -15.79 -29.10
C PRO A 128 4.75 -17.20 -29.70
N ASP A 129 5.88 -17.73 -30.17
CA ASP A 129 5.96 -19.11 -30.68
C ASP A 129 6.33 -20.14 -29.58
N PHE A 130 6.60 -19.66 -28.37
CA PHE A 130 6.95 -20.46 -27.20
C PHE A 130 5.71 -21.16 -26.64
N ASP A 131 5.81 -22.48 -26.38
CA ASP A 131 4.80 -23.27 -25.69
C ASP A 131 5.31 -23.74 -24.32
N GLY A 132 4.99 -22.97 -23.30
CA GLY A 132 5.34 -23.26 -21.90
C GLY A 132 4.19 -23.87 -21.08
N GLY A 133 3.09 -24.24 -21.68
CA GLY A 133 1.96 -24.89 -20.98
C GLY A 133 2.29 -26.32 -20.50
N PHE A 134 1.58 -26.77 -19.49
CA PHE A 134 1.69 -28.14 -18.98
C PHE A 134 1.43 -29.19 -20.06
N LYS A 135 2.19 -30.26 -20.01
CA LYS A 135 1.96 -31.53 -20.68
C LYS A 135 1.62 -32.55 -19.60
N ILE A 136 0.33 -32.67 -19.29
CA ILE A 136 -0.17 -33.66 -18.33
C ILE A 136 -0.09 -35.02 -18.99
N THR A 137 0.61 -35.99 -18.35
CA THR A 137 0.85 -37.34 -18.89
C THR A 137 -0.01 -38.39 -18.21
N SER A 138 -0.38 -38.19 -16.94
CA SER A 138 -1.31 -39.07 -16.22
C SER A 138 -2.09 -38.29 -15.15
N VAL A 139 -3.30 -38.77 -14.83
CA VAL A 139 -4.09 -38.34 -13.66
C VAL A 139 -4.73 -39.62 -13.11
N GLU A 140 -4.22 -40.13 -11.98
CA GLU A 140 -4.56 -41.45 -11.47
C GLU A 140 -4.99 -41.43 -10.01
N ASP A 141 -5.85 -42.36 -9.60
CA ASP A 141 -6.15 -42.58 -8.18
C ASP A 141 -5.00 -43.33 -7.46
N ALA A 142 -5.09 -43.45 -6.15
CA ALA A 142 -4.07 -44.11 -5.32
C ALA A 142 -3.81 -45.62 -5.71
N ASN A 143 -4.61 -46.20 -6.57
CA ASN A 143 -4.44 -47.57 -7.07
C ASN A 143 -3.86 -47.61 -8.49
N GLY A 144 -3.48 -46.46 -9.07
CA GLY A 144 -2.99 -46.36 -10.43
C GLY A 144 -4.08 -46.46 -11.50
N LYS A 145 -5.33 -46.13 -11.17
CA LYS A 145 -6.43 -46.13 -12.12
C LYS A 145 -6.67 -44.72 -12.63
N ASP A 146 -6.75 -44.57 -13.95
CA ASP A 146 -7.06 -43.32 -14.62
C ASP A 146 -8.33 -42.66 -14.07
N LEU A 147 -8.27 -41.40 -13.76
CA LEU A 147 -9.39 -40.52 -13.37
C LEU A 147 -9.91 -39.76 -14.59
N PRO A 148 -11.24 -39.79 -14.85
CA PRO A 148 -11.82 -38.93 -15.87
C PRO A 148 -11.57 -37.46 -15.52
N HIS A 149 -11.00 -36.73 -16.47
CA HIS A 149 -10.72 -35.31 -16.29
C HIS A 149 -10.84 -34.55 -17.62
N PHE A 150 -11.02 -33.26 -17.55
CA PHE A 150 -10.89 -32.40 -18.71
C PHE A 150 -10.16 -31.11 -18.36
N ILE A 151 -9.38 -30.59 -19.31
CA ILE A 151 -8.61 -29.36 -19.17
C ILE A 151 -9.28 -28.28 -20.02
N HIS A 152 -9.56 -27.14 -19.39
CA HIS A 152 -9.97 -25.92 -20.07
C HIS A 152 -9.03 -24.78 -19.72
N LYS A 153 -8.05 -24.57 -20.62
CA LYS A 153 -7.01 -23.53 -20.45
C LYS A 153 -6.23 -23.69 -19.14
N THR A 154 -6.43 -22.80 -18.16
CA THR A 154 -5.70 -22.81 -16.88
C THR A 154 -6.45 -23.58 -15.77
N MET A 155 -7.48 -24.35 -16.11
CA MET A 155 -8.26 -25.13 -15.15
C MET A 155 -8.42 -26.57 -15.60
N MET A 156 -8.28 -27.50 -14.67
CA MET A 156 -8.56 -28.92 -14.84
C MET A 156 -9.63 -29.37 -13.85
N ARG A 157 -10.67 -30.03 -14.34
CA ARG A 157 -11.68 -30.68 -13.52
C ARG A 157 -11.41 -32.19 -13.49
N VAL A 158 -11.35 -32.76 -12.29
CA VAL A 158 -11.14 -34.17 -12.05
C VAL A 158 -12.41 -34.76 -11.44
N GLU A 159 -13.01 -35.80 -12.09
CA GLU A 159 -14.21 -36.48 -11.61
C GLU A 159 -13.84 -37.51 -10.56
N LEU A 160 -14.52 -37.50 -9.41
CA LEU A 160 -14.31 -38.47 -8.35
C LEU A 160 -15.10 -39.75 -8.58
N PRO A 161 -14.53 -40.94 -8.27
CA PRO A 161 -15.24 -42.22 -8.39
C PRO A 161 -16.51 -42.32 -7.53
N GLN A 162 -16.50 -41.62 -6.40
CA GLN A 162 -17.62 -41.48 -5.46
C GLN A 162 -17.59 -40.06 -4.82
N PRO A 163 -18.74 -39.53 -4.39
CA PRO A 163 -18.76 -38.27 -3.66
C PRO A 163 -17.89 -38.29 -2.41
N LEU A 164 -17.03 -37.31 -2.25
CA LEU A 164 -16.17 -37.14 -1.08
C LEU A 164 -16.96 -36.41 0.01
N LEU A 165 -17.31 -37.12 1.08
CA LEU A 165 -18.12 -36.57 2.17
C LEU A 165 -17.26 -35.77 3.16
N LYS A 166 -17.93 -34.96 4.00
CA LYS A 166 -17.29 -34.18 5.09
C LYS A 166 -16.41 -35.11 5.96
N GLY A 167 -15.17 -34.65 6.20
CA GLY A 167 -14.17 -35.37 7.02
C GLY A 167 -13.44 -36.49 6.30
N GLN A 168 -13.77 -36.77 5.04
CA GLN A 168 -13.05 -37.76 4.22
C GLN A 168 -11.91 -37.10 3.43
N SER A 169 -10.97 -37.89 2.98
CA SER A 169 -9.89 -37.51 2.08
C SER A 169 -9.87 -38.35 0.81
N PHE A 170 -9.33 -37.77 -0.26
CA PHE A 170 -9.09 -38.46 -1.52
C PHE A 170 -7.65 -38.18 -1.98
N THR A 171 -6.92 -39.25 -2.31
CA THR A 171 -5.55 -39.18 -2.79
C THR A 171 -5.49 -39.53 -4.27
N PHE A 172 -4.79 -38.72 -5.05
CA PHE A 172 -4.57 -38.93 -6.48
C PHE A 172 -3.21 -38.38 -6.88
N SER A 173 -2.71 -38.79 -8.04
CA SER A 173 -1.44 -38.34 -8.61
C SER A 173 -1.64 -37.66 -9.95
N ILE A 174 -0.73 -36.76 -10.27
CA ILE A 174 -0.61 -36.10 -11.56
C ILE A 174 0.86 -36.11 -11.98
N ASP A 175 1.13 -36.61 -13.18
CA ASP A 175 2.46 -36.55 -13.80
C ASP A 175 2.44 -35.50 -14.91
N TRP A 176 3.46 -34.67 -14.93
CA TRP A 176 3.50 -33.55 -15.85
C TRP A 176 4.94 -33.11 -16.20
N TRP A 177 5.05 -32.37 -17.29
CA TRP A 177 6.27 -31.62 -17.65
C TRP A 177 5.91 -30.38 -18.43
N TYR A 178 6.86 -29.42 -18.54
CA TYR A 178 6.73 -28.26 -19.41
C TYR A 178 8.09 -27.67 -19.78
N ASN A 179 8.12 -26.83 -20.84
CA ASN A 179 9.30 -26.05 -21.22
C ASN A 179 9.39 -24.78 -20.34
N ILE A 180 10.52 -24.59 -19.67
CA ILE A 180 10.78 -23.44 -18.84
C ILE A 180 11.04 -22.22 -19.75
N ASN A 181 10.33 -21.12 -19.50
CA ASN A 181 10.46 -19.91 -20.31
C ASN A 181 11.73 -19.11 -20.00
N ASN A 182 12.34 -18.56 -21.06
CA ASN A 182 13.38 -17.56 -20.94
C ASN A 182 12.77 -16.23 -20.51
N THR A 183 13.11 -15.74 -19.30
CA THR A 183 12.51 -14.52 -18.73
C THR A 183 12.86 -13.25 -19.49
N ARG A 184 14.02 -13.21 -20.16
CA ARG A 184 14.42 -12.06 -21.00
C ARG A 184 13.61 -11.98 -22.30
N GLN A 185 13.18 -13.11 -22.85
CA GLN A 185 12.46 -13.18 -24.14
C GLN A 185 10.95 -13.21 -23.96
N VAL A 186 10.46 -14.14 -23.15
CA VAL A 186 9.02 -14.37 -22.95
C VAL A 186 8.47 -13.52 -21.81
N GLY A 187 9.31 -13.21 -20.80
CA GLY A 187 8.88 -12.56 -19.57
C GLY A 187 8.22 -13.54 -18.62
N GLY A 188 7.48 -13.02 -17.64
CA GLY A 188 6.77 -13.80 -16.63
C GLY A 188 7.45 -13.79 -15.28
N ARG A 189 6.78 -14.39 -14.28
CA ARG A 189 7.20 -14.42 -12.86
C ARG A 189 7.86 -15.74 -12.46
N SER A 190 8.18 -16.59 -13.45
CA SER A 190 8.85 -17.87 -13.30
C SER A 190 9.61 -18.14 -14.60
N GLY A 191 10.73 -18.84 -14.55
CA GLY A 191 11.51 -19.17 -15.73
C GLY A 191 13.01 -19.24 -15.45
N TYR A 192 13.80 -19.17 -16.51
CA TYR A 192 15.26 -19.04 -16.40
C TYR A 192 15.76 -17.73 -17.00
N GLU A 193 16.79 -17.19 -16.38
CA GLU A 193 17.55 -16.05 -16.92
C GLU A 193 18.91 -16.56 -17.39
N PRO A 194 19.23 -16.41 -18.69
CA PRO A 194 20.55 -16.76 -19.21
C PRO A 194 21.56 -15.64 -18.95
N PHE A 195 22.80 -16.04 -18.64
CA PHE A 195 23.94 -15.13 -18.49
C PHE A 195 24.98 -15.34 -19.60
N ASP A 196 25.88 -14.37 -19.78
CA ASP A 196 26.84 -14.35 -20.85
C ASP A 196 27.88 -15.48 -20.78
N ASP A 197 28.08 -16.07 -19.60
CA ASP A 197 28.91 -17.25 -19.39
C ASP A 197 28.22 -18.59 -19.73
N GLY A 198 27.03 -18.54 -20.31
CA GLY A 198 26.27 -19.71 -20.75
C GLY A 198 25.49 -20.42 -19.62
N HIS A 199 25.56 -19.93 -18.38
CA HIS A 199 24.88 -20.53 -17.25
C HIS A 199 23.62 -19.77 -16.85
N ASN A 200 22.62 -20.50 -16.31
CA ASN A 200 21.31 -19.98 -16.01
C ASN A 200 21.07 -19.77 -14.51
N VAL A 201 20.20 -18.81 -14.18
CA VAL A 201 19.50 -18.74 -12.90
C VAL A 201 18.05 -19.17 -13.14
N TYR A 202 17.58 -20.14 -12.41
CA TYR A 202 16.21 -20.62 -12.43
C TYR A 202 15.46 -20.09 -11.23
N VAL A 203 14.32 -19.43 -11.47
CA VAL A 203 13.30 -19.07 -10.49
C VAL A 203 12.02 -19.79 -10.88
N ILE A 204 11.59 -20.75 -10.09
CA ILE A 204 10.56 -21.70 -10.44
C ILE A 204 9.39 -21.57 -9.48
N ALA A 205 8.27 -21.12 -10.04
CA ALA A 205 7.02 -20.87 -9.32
C ALA A 205 5.82 -21.08 -10.24
N GLN A 206 4.64 -21.32 -9.66
CA GLN A 206 3.41 -21.59 -10.43
C GLN A 206 3.57 -22.81 -11.34
N TYR A 207 4.40 -23.75 -10.94
CA TYR A 207 5.00 -24.78 -11.80
C TYR A 207 4.35 -26.17 -11.65
N PHE A 208 3.44 -26.35 -10.73
CA PHE A 208 2.75 -27.60 -10.49
C PHE A 208 1.22 -27.42 -10.48
N PRO A 209 0.42 -28.44 -10.81
CA PRO A 209 -1.02 -28.40 -10.66
C PRO A 209 -1.45 -28.17 -9.20
N ARG A 210 -2.28 -27.16 -8.93
CA ARG A 210 -2.63 -26.72 -7.57
C ARG A 210 -4.13 -26.79 -7.33
N MET A 211 -4.54 -27.28 -6.14
CA MET A 211 -5.96 -27.34 -5.79
C MET A 211 -6.58 -25.95 -5.71
N CYS A 212 -7.76 -25.80 -6.35
CA CYS A 212 -8.59 -24.60 -6.16
C CYS A 212 -9.15 -24.56 -4.73
N VAL A 213 -9.35 -23.36 -4.21
CA VAL A 213 -10.14 -23.15 -2.98
C VAL A 213 -11.60 -23.52 -3.23
N TYR A 214 -12.19 -24.23 -2.27
CA TYR A 214 -13.63 -24.41 -2.11
C TYR A 214 -14.02 -23.82 -0.76
N ASP A 215 -14.84 -22.77 -0.75
CA ASP A 215 -15.19 -22.04 0.46
C ASP A 215 -16.71 -21.79 0.60
N ASP A 216 -17.10 -21.20 1.73
CA ASP A 216 -18.48 -20.87 2.09
C ASP A 216 -19.03 -19.63 1.36
N VAL A 217 -18.19 -18.89 0.65
CA VAL A 217 -18.55 -17.62 -0.03
C VAL A 217 -18.81 -17.83 -1.52
N ASN A 218 -17.88 -18.48 -2.20
CA ASN A 218 -17.86 -18.62 -3.66
C ASN A 218 -18.07 -20.07 -4.14
N GLY A 219 -18.06 -21.07 -3.24
CA GLY A 219 -17.88 -22.46 -3.64
C GLY A 219 -16.50 -22.65 -4.27
N TRP A 220 -16.41 -23.26 -5.45
CA TRP A 220 -15.15 -23.41 -6.17
C TRP A 220 -14.65 -22.08 -6.74
N GLN A 221 -13.44 -21.68 -6.35
CA GLN A 221 -12.72 -20.54 -6.93
C GLN A 221 -11.94 -21.00 -8.17
N ASN A 222 -12.65 -21.28 -9.25
CA ASN A 222 -12.12 -21.88 -10.47
C ASN A 222 -12.08 -20.92 -11.68
N LYS A 223 -11.84 -19.62 -11.41
CA LYS A 223 -11.65 -18.65 -12.49
C LYS A 223 -10.33 -18.85 -13.22
N GLN A 224 -10.36 -18.63 -14.53
CA GLN A 224 -9.15 -18.70 -15.36
C GLN A 224 -8.08 -17.71 -14.86
N PHE A 225 -6.82 -18.13 -14.89
CA PHE A 225 -5.69 -17.25 -14.64
C PHE A 225 -5.35 -16.48 -15.92
N LEU A 226 -5.52 -15.17 -15.89
CA LEU A 226 -5.29 -14.28 -17.03
C LEU A 226 -4.02 -13.42 -16.88
N GLY A 227 -3.30 -13.59 -15.77
CA GLY A 227 -2.00 -12.96 -15.50
C GLY A 227 -2.04 -11.66 -14.70
N ARG A 228 -3.20 -11.24 -14.15
CA ARG A 228 -3.31 -10.05 -13.29
C ARG A 228 -3.72 -10.37 -11.86
N GLY A 229 -4.88 -10.96 -11.65
CA GLY A 229 -5.28 -11.47 -10.35
C GLY A 229 -4.44 -12.68 -10.00
N GLU A 230 -3.79 -12.70 -8.85
CA GLU A 230 -2.84 -13.74 -8.53
C GLU A 230 -3.53 -15.04 -8.11
N PHE A 231 -3.45 -15.53 -6.89
CA PHE A 231 -3.88 -16.87 -6.59
C PHE A 231 -4.76 -16.94 -5.34
N ALA A 232 -5.72 -17.86 -5.35
CA ALA A 232 -6.40 -18.34 -4.16
C ALA A 232 -6.11 -19.84 -4.06
N LEU A 233 -5.42 -20.26 -3.00
CA LEU A 233 -4.86 -21.61 -2.86
C LEU A 233 -5.16 -22.17 -1.48
N VAL A 234 -5.25 -23.50 -1.43
CA VAL A 234 -5.58 -24.27 -0.22
C VAL A 234 -4.32 -24.48 0.61
N PHE A 235 -4.42 -24.33 1.94
CA PHE A 235 -3.33 -24.69 2.85
C PHE A 235 -3.12 -26.18 2.93
N GLY A 236 -1.87 -26.61 3.08
CA GLY A 236 -1.47 -27.98 3.31
C GLY A 236 -0.02 -28.12 3.71
N ASP A 237 0.43 -29.37 3.83
CA ASP A 237 1.82 -29.68 4.08
C ASP A 237 2.47 -30.19 2.79
N TYR A 238 3.72 -29.80 2.57
CA TYR A 238 4.47 -30.11 1.35
C TYR A 238 5.75 -30.88 1.68
N GLU A 239 5.96 -32.01 0.99
CA GLU A 239 7.21 -32.75 0.95
C GLU A 239 7.73 -32.71 -0.50
N VAL A 240 8.85 -32.02 -0.76
CA VAL A 240 9.33 -31.77 -2.11
C VAL A 240 10.78 -32.22 -2.27
N ASN A 241 11.01 -33.08 -3.23
CA ASN A 241 12.33 -33.52 -3.66
C ASN A 241 12.70 -32.80 -4.98
N ILE A 242 13.80 -32.05 -5.00
CA ILE A 242 14.23 -31.27 -6.16
C ILE A 242 15.57 -31.80 -6.65
N THR A 243 15.57 -32.43 -7.81
CA THR A 243 16.76 -32.97 -8.45
C THR A 243 17.27 -31.99 -9.49
N VAL A 244 18.50 -31.51 -9.27
CA VAL A 244 19.17 -30.49 -10.08
C VAL A 244 20.62 -30.91 -10.38
N PRO A 245 21.35 -30.25 -11.30
CA PRO A 245 22.79 -30.47 -11.48
C PRO A 245 23.54 -30.43 -10.15
N LYS A 246 24.55 -31.28 -10.01
CA LYS A 246 25.28 -31.50 -8.75
C LYS A 246 25.90 -30.23 -8.17
N ASP A 247 26.29 -29.31 -8.99
CA ASP A 247 26.95 -28.03 -8.67
C ASP A 247 25.97 -26.89 -8.31
N HIS A 248 24.67 -27.07 -8.53
CA HIS A 248 23.67 -26.09 -8.18
C HIS A 248 23.43 -25.98 -6.66
N LEU A 249 23.23 -24.77 -6.18
CA LEU A 249 22.60 -24.46 -4.90
C LEU A 249 21.10 -24.30 -5.11
N VAL A 250 20.30 -24.65 -4.09
CA VAL A 250 18.84 -24.55 -4.12
C VAL A 250 18.36 -23.81 -2.88
N ALA A 251 17.52 -22.80 -3.08
CA ALA A 251 16.66 -22.21 -2.05
C ALA A 251 15.21 -22.57 -2.39
N ALA A 252 14.39 -22.87 -1.40
CA ALA A 252 13.00 -23.24 -1.60
C ALA A 252 12.12 -22.83 -0.42
N SER A 253 10.80 -22.86 -0.63
CA SER A 253 9.84 -22.88 0.45
C SER A 253 10.14 -24.03 1.42
N GLY A 254 10.05 -23.76 2.73
CA GLY A 254 10.25 -24.81 3.75
C GLY A 254 11.69 -25.01 4.20
N GLU A 255 11.84 -26.02 5.03
CA GLU A 255 13.09 -26.37 5.69
C GLU A 255 13.83 -27.49 4.93
N LEU A 256 15.14 -27.30 4.73
CA LEU A 256 16.00 -28.32 4.10
C LEU A 256 16.20 -29.53 5.02
N GLN A 257 15.83 -30.72 4.57
CA GLN A 257 15.80 -31.95 5.34
C GLN A 257 17.09 -32.79 5.24
N ASN A 258 17.92 -32.57 4.21
CA ASN A 258 19.11 -33.39 3.95
C ASN A 258 20.40 -32.56 3.76
N PRO A 259 20.70 -31.58 4.62
CA PRO A 259 21.86 -30.70 4.46
C PRO A 259 23.20 -31.45 4.47
N ASP A 260 23.27 -32.60 5.10
CA ASP A 260 24.46 -33.47 5.14
C ASP A 260 24.82 -34.06 3.76
N LYS A 261 23.87 -34.19 2.85
CA LYS A 261 24.05 -34.75 1.50
C LYS A 261 24.27 -33.70 0.42
N VAL A 262 23.75 -32.49 0.62
CA VAL A 262 23.73 -31.47 -0.44
C VAL A 262 24.66 -30.29 -0.15
N LEU A 263 25.03 -30.05 1.10
CA LEU A 263 25.95 -28.98 1.53
C LEU A 263 27.31 -29.54 1.95
N SER A 264 28.39 -28.79 1.70
CA SER A 264 29.72 -29.11 2.23
C SER A 264 29.73 -29.03 3.77
N LYS A 265 30.74 -29.60 4.39
CA LYS A 265 30.94 -29.48 5.85
C LYS A 265 31.14 -28.02 6.27
N GLU A 266 31.88 -27.29 5.49
CA GLU A 266 32.19 -25.86 5.70
C GLU A 266 30.87 -25.04 5.63
N GLN A 267 30.03 -25.24 4.62
CA GLN A 267 28.74 -24.55 4.48
C GLN A 267 27.82 -24.85 5.68
N ARG A 268 27.73 -26.10 6.12
CA ARG A 268 26.95 -26.46 7.32
C ARG A 268 27.48 -25.82 8.60
N ASN A 269 28.81 -25.64 8.74
CA ASN A 269 29.38 -24.98 9.90
C ASN A 269 29.07 -23.47 9.88
N ARG A 270 29.25 -22.82 8.72
CA ARG A 270 28.89 -21.39 8.52
C ARG A 270 27.40 -21.15 8.79
N LEU A 271 26.53 -22.06 8.36
CA LEU A 271 25.09 -21.97 8.62
C LEU A 271 24.77 -22.06 10.13
N LYS A 272 25.45 -22.93 10.87
CA LYS A 272 25.30 -23.02 12.34
C LYS A 272 25.81 -21.77 13.05
N GLU A 273 26.83 -21.10 12.51
CA GLU A 273 27.29 -19.81 12.99
C GLU A 273 26.28 -18.72 12.71
N ALA A 274 25.78 -18.62 11.48
CA ALA A 274 24.76 -17.66 11.09
C ALA A 274 23.53 -17.67 12.00
N MET A 275 23.08 -18.86 12.44
CA MET A 275 21.91 -18.99 13.33
C MET A 275 22.16 -18.50 14.77
N LYS A 276 23.39 -18.08 15.12
CA LYS A 276 23.74 -17.48 16.43
C LYS A 276 23.93 -15.96 16.34
N GLU A 277 24.09 -15.45 15.13
CA GLU A 277 24.23 -14.03 14.86
C GLU A 277 22.85 -13.38 14.71
N ASP A 278 22.70 -12.14 15.12
CA ASP A 278 21.42 -11.42 15.07
C ASP A 278 21.44 -10.15 14.19
N LEU A 279 22.63 -9.66 13.82
CA LEU A 279 22.76 -8.41 13.05
C LEU A 279 23.64 -8.54 11.81
N GLN A 280 24.66 -9.41 11.83
CA GLN A 280 25.64 -9.51 10.76
C GLN A 280 25.50 -10.85 10.04
N PRO A 281 25.05 -10.82 8.76
CA PRO A 281 24.95 -12.05 7.97
C PRO A 281 26.32 -12.74 7.85
N VAL A 282 26.30 -14.07 7.94
CA VAL A 282 27.43 -14.95 7.66
C VAL A 282 27.34 -15.47 6.26
N THR A 283 28.41 -15.36 5.48
CA THR A 283 28.46 -15.91 4.12
C THR A 283 28.56 -17.42 4.16
N ILE A 284 27.56 -18.11 3.62
CA ILE A 284 27.45 -19.56 3.60
C ILE A 284 28.15 -20.13 2.36
N ALA A 285 27.89 -19.54 1.17
CA ALA A 285 28.59 -19.85 -0.08
C ALA A 285 29.21 -18.56 -0.63
N THR A 286 30.52 -18.56 -0.82
CA THR A 286 31.27 -17.36 -1.23
C THR A 286 31.21 -17.11 -2.72
N MET A 287 31.65 -15.93 -3.16
CA MET A 287 31.80 -15.59 -4.58
C MET A 287 32.85 -16.49 -5.24
N GLU A 288 33.99 -16.74 -4.58
CA GLU A 288 35.01 -17.64 -5.10
C GLU A 288 34.45 -19.06 -5.32
N GLU A 289 33.67 -19.58 -4.34
CA GLU A 289 33.00 -20.87 -4.49
C GLU A 289 31.99 -20.88 -5.67
N ALA A 290 31.37 -19.72 -6.01
CA ALA A 290 30.51 -19.59 -7.17
C ALA A 290 31.31 -19.57 -8.48
N ASP A 291 32.41 -18.82 -8.53
CA ASP A 291 33.32 -18.78 -9.68
C ASP A 291 33.94 -20.17 -9.93
N ASP A 292 34.37 -20.88 -8.89
CA ASP A 292 34.89 -22.27 -8.97
C ASP A 292 33.84 -23.23 -9.58
N ARG A 293 32.55 -23.09 -9.22
CA ARG A 293 31.47 -23.92 -9.79
C ARG A 293 31.25 -23.61 -11.26
N ILE A 294 31.30 -22.34 -11.66
CA ILE A 294 31.17 -21.90 -13.05
C ILE A 294 32.38 -22.42 -13.87
N GLU A 295 33.62 -22.24 -13.40
CA GLU A 295 34.82 -22.70 -14.08
C GLU A 295 34.85 -24.23 -14.20
N ALA A 296 34.44 -24.96 -13.18
CA ALA A 296 34.39 -26.42 -13.19
C ALA A 296 33.32 -27.00 -14.13
N ALA A 297 32.23 -26.27 -14.36
CA ALA A 297 31.20 -26.65 -15.32
C ALA A 297 31.69 -26.42 -16.78
N GLY A 298 32.47 -25.35 -17.04
CA GLY A 298 32.92 -24.97 -18.38
C GLY A 298 31.74 -24.80 -19.33
N ASP A 299 31.97 -25.19 -20.61
CA ASP A 299 30.92 -25.18 -21.65
C ASP A 299 30.00 -26.42 -21.62
N GLU A 300 30.30 -27.42 -20.79
CA GLU A 300 29.51 -28.64 -20.66
C GLU A 300 28.67 -28.67 -19.40
N ILE A 301 27.38 -28.96 -19.52
CA ILE A 301 26.47 -29.10 -18.36
C ILE A 301 26.79 -30.42 -17.65
N PRO A 302 27.11 -30.44 -16.33
CA PRO A 302 27.39 -31.66 -15.61
C PRO A 302 26.26 -32.65 -15.68
N SER A 303 26.52 -33.86 -16.16
CA SER A 303 25.52 -34.95 -16.24
C SER A 303 25.13 -35.54 -14.87
N LYS A 304 25.89 -35.22 -13.79
CA LYS A 304 25.62 -35.67 -12.44
C LYS A 304 24.65 -34.73 -11.75
N THR A 305 23.67 -35.30 -11.08
CA THR A 305 22.65 -34.58 -10.31
C THR A 305 22.77 -34.85 -8.80
N LYS A 306 22.09 -34.03 -8.00
CA LYS A 306 21.81 -34.27 -6.58
C LYS A 306 20.38 -33.87 -6.26
N THR A 307 19.77 -34.51 -5.27
CA THR A 307 18.40 -34.24 -4.83
C THR A 307 18.39 -33.51 -3.52
N TRP A 308 17.80 -32.32 -3.50
CA TRP A 308 17.50 -31.52 -2.33
C TRP A 308 16.09 -31.87 -1.82
N ARG A 309 15.94 -32.05 -0.51
CA ARG A 309 14.65 -32.42 0.11
C ARG A 309 14.18 -31.31 1.04
N PHE A 310 12.96 -30.83 0.80
CA PHE A 310 12.35 -29.78 1.58
C PHE A 310 11.03 -30.24 2.19
N LYS A 311 10.70 -29.65 3.34
CA LYS A 311 9.41 -29.82 4.00
C LYS A 311 8.88 -28.44 4.41
N ALA A 312 7.61 -28.18 4.06
CA ALA A 312 6.91 -26.94 4.42
C ALA A 312 5.54 -27.30 5.02
N ASP A 313 5.28 -26.88 6.24
CA ASP A 313 4.03 -27.16 6.95
C ASP A 313 3.09 -25.94 6.90
N LYS A 314 1.82 -26.16 6.68
CA LYS A 314 0.76 -25.13 6.65
C LYS A 314 1.05 -23.99 5.68
N VAL A 315 1.46 -24.31 4.47
CA VAL A 315 1.65 -23.33 3.39
C VAL A 315 0.60 -23.52 2.29
N ARG A 316 0.40 -22.49 1.50
CA ARG A 316 -0.57 -22.53 0.40
C ARG A 316 0.07 -22.78 -0.97
N ASP A 317 1.38 -22.64 -1.08
CA ASP A 317 2.14 -22.74 -2.33
C ASP A 317 3.57 -23.19 -2.02
N PHE A 318 4.34 -23.49 -3.07
CA PHE A 318 5.73 -23.88 -2.96
C PHE A 318 6.53 -23.35 -4.17
N ALA A 319 7.62 -22.65 -3.94
CA ALA A 319 8.52 -22.16 -4.98
C ALA A 319 9.98 -22.51 -4.66
N PHE A 320 10.82 -22.49 -5.68
CA PHE A 320 12.25 -22.69 -5.49
C PHE A 320 13.07 -21.90 -6.52
N ALA A 321 14.33 -21.66 -6.20
CA ALA A 321 15.33 -21.15 -7.11
C ALA A 321 16.58 -22.01 -7.08
N THR A 322 17.28 -22.09 -8.23
CA THR A 322 18.48 -22.89 -8.33
C THR A 322 19.46 -22.35 -9.37
N SER A 323 20.74 -22.37 -9.03
CA SER A 323 21.84 -22.01 -9.95
C SER A 323 23.20 -22.43 -9.41
N ARG A 324 24.18 -22.64 -10.28
CA ARG A 324 25.61 -22.73 -9.89
C ARG A 324 26.22 -21.37 -9.59
N ARG A 325 25.56 -20.28 -10.00
CA ARG A 325 26.04 -18.89 -9.89
C ARG A 325 25.77 -18.27 -8.50
N PHE A 326 25.00 -18.92 -7.65
CA PHE A 326 24.55 -18.33 -6.39
C PHE A 326 25.68 -18.17 -5.36
N ILE A 327 25.77 -16.95 -4.84
CA ILE A 327 26.38 -16.59 -3.56
C ILE A 327 25.28 -16.65 -2.54
N TRP A 328 25.58 -16.99 -1.28
CA TRP A 328 24.57 -17.17 -0.23
C TRP A 328 25.08 -16.64 1.11
N ASP A 329 24.27 -15.84 1.78
CA ASP A 329 24.46 -15.52 3.20
C ASP A 329 23.16 -15.72 4.01
N ALA A 330 23.31 -15.76 5.34
CA ALA A 330 22.21 -15.94 6.26
C ALA A 330 22.50 -15.30 7.63
N VAL A 331 21.43 -15.03 8.40
CA VAL A 331 21.48 -14.58 9.79
C VAL A 331 20.28 -15.10 10.56
N GLY A 332 20.44 -15.38 11.86
CA GLY A 332 19.33 -15.75 12.74
C GLY A 332 18.55 -14.52 13.20
N VAL A 333 17.22 -14.64 13.22
CA VAL A 333 16.31 -13.63 13.77
C VAL A 333 15.64 -14.23 15.00
N PRO A 334 15.97 -13.76 16.21
CA PRO A 334 15.32 -14.25 17.43
C PRO A 334 13.86 -13.77 17.47
N MET A 335 12.94 -14.68 17.77
CA MET A 335 11.51 -14.42 17.92
C MET A 335 11.13 -14.40 19.41
N ASP A 336 10.02 -13.74 19.74
CA ASP A 336 9.55 -13.57 21.13
C ASP A 336 9.16 -14.91 21.79
N ASP A 337 8.80 -15.93 21.00
CA ASP A 337 8.49 -17.28 21.47
C ASP A 337 9.73 -18.17 21.70
N GLY A 338 10.93 -17.63 21.50
CA GLY A 338 12.22 -18.30 21.70
C GLY A 338 12.72 -19.11 20.50
N ARG A 339 11.98 -19.13 19.38
CA ARG A 339 12.48 -19.66 18.09
C ARG A 339 13.51 -18.72 17.48
N THR A 340 14.30 -19.24 16.56
CA THR A 340 15.16 -18.44 15.69
C THR A 340 14.76 -18.72 14.23
N VAL A 341 14.39 -17.68 13.50
CA VAL A 341 14.08 -17.73 12.07
C VAL A 341 15.36 -17.46 11.27
N MET A 342 15.61 -18.24 10.24
CA MET A 342 16.70 -18.00 9.30
C MET A 342 16.27 -16.93 8.27
N ALA A 343 16.83 -15.75 8.34
CA ALA A 343 16.79 -14.77 7.25
C ALA A 343 17.99 -15.05 6.31
N ALA A 344 17.70 -15.23 5.01
CA ALA A 344 18.73 -15.63 4.06
C ALA A 344 18.55 -14.98 2.69
N SER A 345 19.65 -14.84 1.94
CA SER A 345 19.61 -14.35 0.56
C SER A 345 20.54 -15.16 -0.34
N MET A 346 20.12 -15.37 -1.60
CA MET A 346 20.99 -15.88 -2.66
C MET A 346 20.96 -14.92 -3.86
N TRP A 347 22.16 -14.63 -4.39
CA TRP A 347 22.31 -13.68 -5.48
C TRP A 347 23.47 -14.07 -6.41
N THR A 348 23.52 -13.42 -7.56
CA THR A 348 24.64 -13.55 -8.52
C THR A 348 25.65 -12.41 -8.35
N LYS A 349 26.87 -12.58 -8.85
CA LYS A 349 27.94 -11.56 -8.75
C LYS A 349 27.52 -10.17 -9.27
N GLU A 350 26.58 -10.12 -10.20
CA GLU A 350 26.04 -8.87 -10.78
C GLU A 350 25.26 -8.03 -9.76
N GLY A 351 24.79 -8.66 -8.68
CA GLY A 351 24.09 -8.01 -7.57
C GLY A 351 24.94 -7.74 -6.35
N ASP A 352 26.19 -8.22 -6.26
CA ASP A 352 26.97 -8.30 -5.02
C ASP A 352 27.09 -6.96 -4.28
N CYS A 353 27.25 -5.84 -4.98
CA CYS A 353 27.37 -4.52 -4.39
C CYS A 353 26.15 -4.07 -3.55
N LEU A 354 24.97 -4.62 -3.81
CA LEU A 354 23.73 -4.33 -3.09
C LEU A 354 23.33 -5.46 -2.15
N TRP A 355 23.31 -6.70 -2.67
CA TRP A 355 22.80 -7.87 -1.96
C TRP A 355 23.58 -8.17 -0.69
N LYS A 356 24.90 -8.22 -0.78
CA LYS A 356 25.79 -8.45 0.35
C LYS A 356 25.61 -7.42 1.47
N GLN A 357 25.33 -6.17 1.12
CA GLN A 357 25.21 -5.09 2.09
C GLN A 357 23.82 -4.98 2.70
N TYR A 358 22.76 -5.25 1.91
CA TYR A 358 21.39 -4.88 2.29
C TYR A 358 20.42 -6.06 2.36
N SER A 359 20.52 -7.08 1.47
CA SER A 359 19.44 -8.01 1.25
C SER A 359 19.05 -8.81 2.50
N THR A 360 19.96 -9.60 3.06
CA THR A 360 19.65 -10.43 4.23
C THR A 360 19.28 -9.60 5.46
N LYS A 361 19.86 -8.40 5.61
CA LYS A 361 19.46 -7.45 6.64
C LYS A 361 18.04 -6.93 6.43
N ALA A 362 17.62 -6.71 5.19
CA ALA A 362 16.25 -6.30 4.87
C ALA A 362 15.26 -7.43 5.15
N VAL A 363 15.62 -8.69 4.85
CA VAL A 363 14.81 -9.86 5.23
C VAL A 363 14.64 -9.92 6.75
N ALA A 364 15.73 -9.88 7.52
CA ALA A 364 15.69 -9.92 8.98
C ALA A 364 14.90 -8.75 9.58
N HIS A 365 15.08 -7.55 9.04
CA HIS A 365 14.33 -6.36 9.41
C HIS A 365 12.83 -6.52 9.17
N THR A 366 12.45 -7.08 8.02
CA THR A 366 11.04 -7.31 7.67
C THR A 366 10.41 -8.34 8.59
N VAL A 367 11.08 -9.48 8.83
CA VAL A 367 10.60 -10.51 9.77
C VAL A 367 10.30 -9.88 11.13
N LYS A 368 11.19 -9.04 11.64
CA LYS A 368 11.02 -8.36 12.93
C LYS A 368 9.81 -7.40 12.92
N TRP A 369 9.74 -6.47 11.96
CA TRP A 369 8.77 -5.39 12.03
C TRP A 369 7.38 -5.76 11.51
N PHE A 370 7.27 -6.66 10.56
CA PHE A 370 5.96 -7.23 10.22
C PHE A 370 5.40 -8.06 11.39
N SER A 371 6.23 -8.84 12.09
CA SER A 371 5.79 -9.54 13.31
C SER A 371 5.26 -8.57 14.36
N HIS A 372 5.93 -7.42 14.54
CA HIS A 372 5.50 -6.38 15.49
C HIS A 372 4.10 -5.82 15.16
N TYR A 373 3.81 -5.53 13.89
CA TYR A 373 2.54 -4.92 13.48
C TYR A 373 1.40 -5.92 13.23
N THR A 374 1.71 -7.21 13.10
CA THR A 374 0.74 -8.25 12.75
C THR A 374 0.77 -9.41 13.76
N ILE A 375 1.28 -10.56 13.37
CA ILE A 375 1.53 -11.75 14.19
C ILE A 375 2.97 -12.19 14.00
N ASP A 376 3.51 -12.91 14.99
CA ASP A 376 4.87 -13.46 14.88
C ASP A 376 5.03 -14.34 13.64
N TYR A 377 6.16 -14.19 12.95
CA TYR A 377 6.48 -15.00 11.78
C TYR A 377 6.51 -16.50 12.13
N PRO A 378 5.62 -17.32 11.57
CA PRO A 378 5.47 -18.69 12.06
C PRO A 378 6.44 -19.69 11.43
N TYR A 379 7.08 -19.33 10.32
CA TYR A 379 7.90 -20.23 9.52
C TYR A 379 9.38 -20.22 9.94
N PRO A 380 10.14 -21.32 9.62
CA PRO A 380 11.56 -21.43 10.04
C PRO A 380 12.54 -20.59 9.22
N VAL A 381 12.15 -20.13 8.03
CA VAL A 381 13.04 -19.42 7.10
C VAL A 381 12.30 -18.36 6.29
N ALA A 382 13.03 -17.33 5.90
CA ALA A 382 12.61 -16.33 4.91
C ALA A 382 13.77 -16.08 3.93
N TRP A 383 13.52 -16.31 2.63
CA TRP A 383 14.49 -16.17 1.56
C TRP A 383 14.24 -14.95 0.69
N SER A 384 15.30 -14.23 0.33
CA SER A 384 15.34 -13.24 -0.76
C SER A 384 16.28 -13.72 -1.85
N ILE A 385 15.79 -13.88 -3.08
CA ILE A 385 16.54 -14.47 -4.20
C ILE A 385 16.65 -13.47 -5.35
N ASP A 386 17.84 -13.32 -5.94
CA ASP A 386 18.05 -12.53 -7.15
C ASP A 386 17.36 -13.22 -8.36
N GLY A 387 16.12 -12.84 -8.61
CA GLY A 387 15.32 -13.28 -9.74
C GLY A 387 15.06 -12.15 -10.75
N ASN A 388 15.66 -10.97 -10.54
CA ASN A 388 15.49 -9.76 -11.34
C ASN A 388 14.01 -9.34 -11.54
N MET A 389 13.18 -9.58 -10.53
CA MET A 389 11.74 -9.27 -10.49
C MET A 389 11.30 -8.89 -9.06
N GLY A 390 10.03 -8.63 -8.83
CA GLY A 390 9.39 -8.63 -7.52
C GLY A 390 8.29 -9.67 -7.56
N MET A 391 8.35 -10.70 -6.70
CA MET A 391 7.34 -11.74 -6.59
C MET A 391 7.53 -12.60 -5.33
N GLU A 392 6.46 -12.88 -4.70
CA GLU A 392 6.36 -13.57 -3.42
C GLU A 392 5.87 -15.00 -3.50
N TYR A 393 6.34 -15.84 -2.57
CA TYR A 393 5.84 -17.19 -2.26
C TYR A 393 6.08 -17.49 -0.78
N PRO A 394 5.42 -18.51 -0.18
CA PRO A 394 5.67 -18.84 1.21
C PRO A 394 7.16 -19.08 1.49
N MET A 395 7.72 -18.36 2.43
CA MET A 395 9.12 -18.42 2.86
C MET A 395 10.18 -18.04 1.84
N ILE A 396 9.83 -17.74 0.58
CA ILE A 396 10.79 -17.40 -0.48
C ILE A 396 10.21 -16.32 -1.38
N CYS A 397 10.99 -15.30 -1.68
CA CYS A 397 10.62 -14.28 -2.64
C CYS A 397 11.75 -14.01 -3.64
N PHE A 398 11.38 -13.53 -4.82
CA PHE A 398 12.27 -13.18 -5.91
C PHE A 398 12.35 -11.67 -6.02
N ASN A 399 13.58 -11.12 -5.99
CA ASN A 399 13.79 -9.68 -5.92
C ASN A 399 14.71 -9.20 -7.04
N TYR A 400 14.73 -7.89 -7.25
CA TYR A 400 15.66 -7.24 -8.16
C TYR A 400 16.70 -6.39 -7.41
N GLY A 401 17.80 -6.14 -8.04
CA GLY A 401 18.83 -5.22 -7.52
C GLY A 401 20.19 -5.58 -8.06
N ARG A 402 20.59 -4.94 -9.16
CA ARG A 402 21.91 -5.14 -9.75
C ARG A 402 22.63 -3.81 -9.88
N CYS A 403 23.95 -3.90 -9.86
CA CYS A 403 24.85 -2.77 -9.96
C CYS A 403 25.04 -2.37 -11.42
N GLU A 404 25.60 -1.19 -11.63
CA GLU A 404 26.19 -0.81 -12.91
C GLU A 404 27.51 -1.59 -13.11
N ASP A 405 28.02 -1.67 -14.33
CA ASP A 405 29.24 -2.43 -14.66
C ASP A 405 30.48 -2.01 -13.84
N ASP A 406 30.50 -0.80 -13.31
CA ASP A 406 31.57 -0.26 -12.46
C ASP A 406 31.36 -0.50 -10.95
N ASN A 407 30.43 -1.37 -10.59
CA ASN A 407 29.99 -1.67 -9.20
C ASN A 407 29.41 -0.47 -8.45
N THR A 408 28.92 0.55 -9.11
CA THR A 408 28.15 1.63 -8.49
C THR A 408 26.65 1.36 -8.62
N TYR A 409 25.86 2.08 -7.80
CA TYR A 409 24.39 2.05 -7.89
C TYR A 409 23.80 3.43 -7.58
N SER A 410 22.65 3.70 -8.12
CA SER A 410 21.92 4.93 -7.84
C SER A 410 21.19 4.85 -6.49
N GLN A 411 20.92 6.01 -5.87
CA GLN A 411 20.05 6.10 -4.68
C GLN A 411 18.70 5.41 -4.93
N ARG A 412 18.13 5.59 -6.12
CA ARG A 412 16.88 4.93 -6.53
C ARG A 412 17.00 3.41 -6.51
N MET A 413 18.13 2.86 -6.97
CA MET A 413 18.38 1.42 -6.97
C MET A 413 18.52 0.90 -5.54
N LYS A 414 19.29 1.59 -4.67
CA LYS A 414 19.44 1.22 -3.25
C LYS A 414 18.07 1.09 -2.54
N TYR A 415 17.29 2.16 -2.55
CA TYR A 415 15.99 2.14 -1.86
C TYR A 415 14.94 1.31 -2.60
N GLY A 416 15.08 1.15 -3.90
CA GLY A 416 14.26 0.23 -4.68
C GLY A 416 14.52 -1.23 -4.31
N HIS A 417 15.77 -1.61 -4.13
CA HIS A 417 16.19 -2.95 -3.69
C HIS A 417 15.74 -3.25 -2.25
N ILE A 418 16.00 -2.34 -1.31
CA ILE A 418 15.54 -2.50 0.08
C ILE A 418 14.01 -2.57 0.13
N GLY A 419 13.33 -1.66 -0.56
CA GLY A 419 11.87 -1.58 -0.55
C GLY A 419 11.21 -2.79 -1.18
N VAL A 420 11.75 -3.37 -2.29
CA VAL A 420 11.19 -4.59 -2.87
C VAL A 420 11.36 -5.79 -1.93
N ILE A 421 12.51 -5.91 -1.25
CA ILE A 421 12.70 -7.01 -0.29
C ILE A 421 11.73 -6.89 0.89
N ILE A 422 11.55 -5.69 1.45
CA ILE A 422 10.55 -5.46 2.51
C ILE A 422 9.14 -5.83 2.02
N HIS A 423 8.81 -5.49 0.79
CA HIS A 423 7.51 -5.78 0.17
C HIS A 423 7.31 -7.28 -0.02
N GLU A 424 8.22 -7.94 -0.75
CA GLU A 424 8.06 -9.35 -1.10
C GLU A 424 8.17 -10.30 0.11
N VAL A 425 9.03 -9.99 1.09
CA VAL A 425 9.06 -10.75 2.36
C VAL A 425 7.80 -10.48 3.17
N GLY A 426 7.28 -9.26 3.15
CA GLY A 426 6.03 -8.88 3.82
C GLY A 426 4.82 -9.67 3.36
N HIS A 427 4.78 -10.09 2.10
CA HIS A 427 3.74 -10.96 1.56
C HIS A 427 3.62 -12.33 2.27
N ASN A 428 4.60 -12.74 3.05
CA ASN A 428 4.42 -13.91 3.91
C ASN A 428 3.24 -13.76 4.87
N TRP A 429 2.85 -12.53 5.26
CA TRP A 429 1.64 -12.28 6.05
C TRP A 429 0.40 -12.10 5.17
N PHE A 430 0.49 -11.25 4.15
CA PHE A 430 -0.58 -10.95 3.19
C PHE A 430 -0.06 -11.24 1.77
N PRO A 431 -0.45 -12.32 1.09
CA PRO A 431 -1.55 -13.23 1.39
C PRO A 431 -1.14 -14.62 1.91
N MET A 432 0.15 -14.89 2.18
CA MET A 432 0.61 -16.26 2.40
C MET A 432 0.08 -16.88 3.70
N ILE A 433 -0.12 -16.10 4.77
CA ILE A 433 -0.71 -16.53 6.03
C ILE A 433 -2.18 -16.12 6.12
N ILE A 434 -2.50 -14.88 5.78
CA ILE A 434 -3.87 -14.35 5.75
C ILE A 434 -4.35 -14.42 4.31
N ASN A 435 -4.89 -15.59 3.93
CA ASN A 435 -5.03 -16.05 2.55
C ASN A 435 -6.33 -15.55 1.91
N SER A 436 -6.33 -14.30 1.46
CA SER A 436 -7.46 -13.71 0.72
C SER A 436 -7.53 -14.20 -0.74
N ASP A 437 -8.69 -14.06 -1.38
CA ASP A 437 -8.89 -14.33 -2.80
C ASP A 437 -8.34 -13.18 -3.65
N GLU A 438 -7.11 -13.30 -4.11
CA GLU A 438 -6.43 -12.28 -4.92
C GLU A 438 -7.01 -12.16 -6.33
N ARG A 439 -7.71 -13.18 -6.83
CA ARG A 439 -8.44 -13.11 -8.10
C ARG A 439 -9.61 -12.14 -8.06
N GLN A 440 -10.15 -11.87 -6.87
CA GLN A 440 -11.23 -10.94 -6.63
C GLN A 440 -10.72 -9.61 -6.08
N TRP A 441 -9.83 -9.65 -5.08
CA TRP A 441 -9.49 -8.49 -4.24
C TRP A 441 -7.97 -8.34 -4.05
N THR A 442 -7.25 -7.94 -5.10
CA THR A 442 -5.79 -7.70 -5.04
C THR A 442 -5.37 -6.73 -3.92
N TRP A 443 -6.25 -5.80 -3.51
CA TRP A 443 -5.91 -4.86 -2.44
C TRP A 443 -5.72 -5.51 -1.06
N MET A 444 -6.32 -6.69 -0.81
CA MET A 444 -6.15 -7.40 0.46
C MET A 444 -4.78 -8.10 0.55
N ASP A 445 -4.17 -8.34 -0.57
CA ASP A 445 -2.81 -8.77 -0.75
C ASP A 445 -1.89 -7.54 -0.79
N GLU A 446 -1.83 -6.84 -1.88
CA GLU A 446 -0.89 -5.76 -2.19
C GLU A 446 -1.07 -4.51 -1.31
N GLY A 447 -2.32 -4.17 -1.02
CA GLY A 447 -2.65 -2.96 -0.27
C GLY A 447 -2.33 -3.08 1.21
N LEU A 448 -2.71 -4.20 1.86
CA LEU A 448 -2.38 -4.46 3.26
C LEU A 448 -0.87 -4.60 3.43
N ASN A 449 -0.22 -5.34 2.53
CA ASN A 449 1.23 -5.49 2.52
C ASN A 449 1.96 -4.15 2.33
N THR A 450 1.57 -3.34 1.35
CA THR A 450 2.17 -2.00 1.11
C THR A 450 2.00 -1.07 2.32
N PHE A 451 0.89 -1.17 3.05
CA PHE A 451 0.71 -0.39 4.28
C PHE A 451 1.73 -0.77 5.36
N VAL A 452 1.90 -2.07 5.65
CA VAL A 452 2.88 -2.54 6.65
C VAL A 452 4.31 -2.33 6.15
N GLN A 453 4.57 -2.48 4.84
CA GLN A 453 5.84 -2.09 4.21
C GLN A 453 6.19 -0.64 4.54
N TYR A 454 5.26 0.29 4.36
CA TYR A 454 5.50 1.71 4.67
C TYR A 454 5.90 1.90 6.14
N LEU A 455 5.21 1.26 7.09
CA LEU A 455 5.58 1.32 8.50
C LEU A 455 6.99 0.74 8.74
N THR A 456 7.31 -0.39 8.12
CA THR A 456 8.60 -1.07 8.23
C THR A 456 9.74 -0.23 7.65
N GLU A 457 9.52 0.44 6.53
CA GLU A 457 10.49 1.38 5.91
C GLU A 457 10.87 2.53 6.86
N GLN A 458 9.92 3.02 7.69
CA GLN A 458 10.18 4.09 8.66
C GLN A 458 11.10 3.62 9.83
N HIS A 459 11.18 2.31 10.08
CA HIS A 459 12.11 1.71 11.04
C HIS A 459 13.48 1.41 10.45
N TRP A 460 13.60 1.39 9.12
CA TRP A 460 14.88 1.18 8.45
C TRP A 460 15.79 2.42 8.56
N GLU A 461 15.26 3.58 8.23
CA GLU A 461 16.03 4.83 8.18
C GLU A 461 15.09 6.03 8.40
N ARG A 462 15.53 7.03 9.21
CA ARG A 462 14.78 8.30 9.31
C ARG A 462 14.71 8.97 7.95
N ASN A 463 13.53 9.43 7.57
CA ASN A 463 13.24 10.04 6.26
C ASN A 463 13.43 9.06 5.08
N TYR A 464 13.19 7.76 5.29
CA TYR A 464 13.18 6.80 4.20
C TYR A 464 12.30 7.32 3.04
N PRO A 465 12.79 7.29 1.77
CA PRO A 465 12.06 7.86 0.63
C PRO A 465 10.93 6.94 0.14
N SER A 466 9.98 6.62 1.02
CA SER A 466 8.84 5.75 0.73
C SER A 466 8.05 6.24 -0.48
N ARG A 467 7.69 5.34 -1.36
CA ARG A 467 6.92 5.66 -2.57
C ARG A 467 5.44 5.84 -2.30
N ARG A 468 4.90 5.12 -1.31
CA ARG A 468 3.48 5.01 -0.96
C ARG A 468 3.32 5.21 0.55
N GLY A 469 2.11 5.35 1.03
CA GLY A 469 1.80 5.54 2.44
C GLY A 469 1.39 6.97 2.80
N PRO A 470 2.24 8.00 2.65
CA PRO A 470 1.86 9.39 2.96
C PRO A 470 0.69 9.88 2.11
N ALA A 471 -0.27 10.54 2.74
CA ALA A 471 -1.53 10.98 2.13
C ALA A 471 -1.34 11.83 0.86
N HIS A 472 -0.41 12.79 0.88
CA HIS A 472 -0.16 13.68 -0.26
C HIS A 472 0.33 12.96 -1.53
N LYS A 473 0.84 11.72 -1.43
CA LYS A 473 1.37 10.98 -2.59
C LYS A 473 0.30 10.34 -3.47
N ILE A 474 -0.93 10.19 -2.98
CA ILE A 474 -2.04 9.64 -3.76
C ILE A 474 -2.87 10.72 -4.46
N VAL A 475 -2.68 11.98 -4.10
CA VAL A 475 -3.47 13.13 -4.58
C VAL A 475 -3.51 13.21 -6.11
N ASP A 476 -2.36 13.09 -6.79
CA ASP A 476 -2.29 13.17 -8.25
C ASP A 476 -3.08 12.06 -8.96
N TYR A 477 -3.16 10.87 -8.35
CA TYR A 477 -4.02 9.79 -8.83
C TYR A 477 -5.50 10.11 -8.57
N MET A 478 -5.85 10.53 -7.35
CA MET A 478 -7.25 10.73 -6.94
C MET A 478 -7.91 11.88 -7.69
N LYS A 479 -7.20 12.97 -8.01
CA LYS A 479 -7.73 14.09 -8.81
C LYS A 479 -7.75 13.82 -10.31
N GLY A 480 -7.20 12.69 -10.78
CA GLY A 480 -7.12 12.35 -12.20
C GLY A 480 -8.47 12.08 -12.86
N ASP A 481 -8.41 11.74 -14.15
CA ASP A 481 -9.59 11.40 -14.96
C ASP A 481 -10.36 10.21 -14.37
N LYS A 482 -11.57 10.45 -13.88
CA LYS A 482 -12.40 9.45 -13.19
C LYS A 482 -12.80 8.27 -14.09
N SER A 483 -12.79 8.43 -15.40
CA SER A 483 -13.02 7.32 -16.35
C SER A 483 -11.86 6.31 -16.39
N LYS A 484 -10.70 6.66 -15.81
CA LYS A 484 -9.48 5.85 -15.73
C LYS A 484 -9.08 5.51 -14.30
N ILE A 485 -9.99 5.64 -13.36
CA ILE A 485 -9.80 5.31 -11.94
C ILE A 485 -10.88 4.31 -11.56
N SER A 486 -10.48 3.18 -10.98
CA SER A 486 -11.39 2.16 -10.45
C SER A 486 -11.55 2.30 -8.94
N PRO A 487 -12.71 1.95 -8.34
CA PRO A 487 -12.80 1.68 -6.92
C PRO A 487 -11.80 0.60 -6.47
N ILE A 488 -11.34 0.64 -5.23
CA ILE A 488 -10.42 -0.39 -4.68
C ILE A 488 -11.08 -1.79 -4.76
N MET A 489 -12.40 -1.87 -4.52
CA MET A 489 -13.18 -3.11 -4.57
C MET A 489 -13.41 -3.66 -5.98
N THR A 490 -12.78 -3.10 -7.00
CA THR A 490 -12.88 -3.62 -8.38
C THR A 490 -12.17 -4.97 -8.49
N ASN A 491 -12.78 -5.90 -9.24
CA ASN A 491 -12.18 -7.19 -9.56
C ASN A 491 -10.81 -7.01 -10.23
N SER A 492 -9.85 -7.84 -9.84
CA SER A 492 -8.43 -7.73 -10.18
C SER A 492 -8.13 -7.61 -11.68
N ASP A 493 -8.86 -8.33 -12.52
CA ASP A 493 -8.67 -8.28 -13.98
C ASP A 493 -9.21 -6.99 -14.63
N SER A 494 -10.06 -6.22 -13.92
CA SER A 494 -10.73 -5.01 -14.42
C SER A 494 -10.16 -3.70 -13.89
N ILE A 495 -9.07 -3.74 -13.15
CA ILE A 495 -8.48 -2.56 -12.51
C ILE A 495 -7.77 -1.66 -13.52
N PHE A 496 -8.13 -0.36 -13.53
CA PHE A 496 -7.35 0.70 -14.15
C PHE A 496 -6.22 1.18 -13.22
N GLN A 497 -5.05 1.49 -13.79
CA GLN A 497 -3.88 1.99 -13.05
C GLN A 497 -3.54 1.11 -11.84
N PHE A 498 -3.31 -0.18 -12.10
CA PHE A 498 -3.15 -1.26 -11.12
C PHE A 498 -2.28 -0.88 -9.91
N GLY A 499 -1.07 -0.32 -10.13
CA GLY A 499 -0.16 0.05 -9.06
C GLY A 499 -0.67 1.16 -8.12
N ASN A 500 -1.53 2.07 -8.60
CA ASN A 500 -2.16 3.07 -7.75
C ASN A 500 -3.40 2.51 -7.03
N ASN A 501 -4.19 1.69 -7.71
CA ASN A 501 -5.43 1.13 -7.19
C ASN A 501 -5.19 0.04 -6.14
N ALA A 502 -4.40 -0.98 -6.48
CA ALA A 502 -4.20 -2.14 -5.62
C ALA A 502 -3.21 -1.88 -4.47
N TYR A 503 -2.19 -1.04 -4.68
CA TYR A 503 -1.11 -0.75 -3.72
C TYR A 503 -1.30 0.62 -3.04
N GLY A 504 -1.25 1.70 -3.84
CA GLY A 504 -1.09 3.07 -3.34
C GLY A 504 -2.31 3.56 -2.58
N LYS A 505 -3.50 3.50 -3.19
CA LYS A 505 -4.73 4.03 -2.59
C LYS A 505 -5.12 3.28 -1.30
N PRO A 506 -5.14 1.92 -1.24
CA PRO A 506 -5.46 1.24 0.01
C PRO A 506 -4.42 1.46 1.10
N ALA A 507 -3.13 1.41 0.80
CA ALA A 507 -2.09 1.68 1.79
C ALA A 507 -2.18 3.11 2.35
N THR A 508 -2.47 4.10 1.51
CA THR A 508 -2.70 5.48 1.94
C THR A 508 -3.96 5.61 2.77
N ALA A 509 -5.07 4.96 2.38
CA ALA A 509 -6.31 4.95 3.15
C ALA A 509 -6.07 4.39 4.56
N LEU A 510 -5.38 3.27 4.69
CA LEU A 510 -5.05 2.67 5.99
C LEU A 510 -4.14 3.56 6.83
N ASN A 511 -3.16 4.23 6.20
CA ASN A 511 -2.31 5.17 6.91
C ASN A 511 -3.10 6.39 7.42
N ILE A 512 -4.01 6.93 6.62
CA ILE A 512 -4.92 8.01 7.04
C ILE A 512 -5.83 7.53 8.17
N LEU A 513 -6.38 6.32 8.06
CA LEU A 513 -7.21 5.73 9.11
C LEU A 513 -6.45 5.62 10.43
N ARG A 514 -5.19 5.19 10.37
CA ARG A 514 -4.29 5.07 11.52
C ARG A 514 -3.91 6.42 12.13
N GLU A 515 -3.47 7.40 11.31
CA GLU A 515 -2.92 8.67 11.79
C GLU A 515 -4.03 9.69 12.10
N SER A 516 -5.04 9.76 11.23
CA SER A 516 -5.98 10.89 11.21
C SER A 516 -7.40 10.54 11.65
N VAL A 517 -7.82 9.28 11.67
CA VAL A 517 -9.18 8.89 12.07
C VAL A 517 -9.18 8.21 13.43
N MET A 518 -8.56 7.05 13.57
CA MET A 518 -8.60 6.22 14.79
C MET A 518 -7.53 6.59 15.82
N GLY A 519 -6.35 7.02 15.36
CA GLY A 519 -5.12 7.10 16.16
C GLY A 519 -4.36 5.76 16.17
N ARG A 520 -3.03 5.86 16.35
CA ARG A 520 -2.10 4.72 16.17
C ARG A 520 -2.42 3.53 17.06
N GLU A 521 -2.57 3.74 18.35
CA GLU A 521 -2.77 2.65 19.34
C GLU A 521 -4.01 1.82 19.02
N LEU A 522 -5.13 2.48 18.75
CA LEU A 522 -6.40 1.81 18.51
C LEU A 522 -6.42 1.12 17.14
N PHE A 523 -5.85 1.76 16.10
CA PHE A 523 -5.73 1.14 14.79
C PHE A 523 -4.83 -0.09 14.84
N ASP A 524 -3.64 0.02 15.44
CA ASP A 524 -2.67 -1.08 15.52
C ASP A 524 -3.25 -2.27 16.29
N TYR A 525 -4.02 -2.01 17.36
CA TYR A 525 -4.77 -3.05 18.08
C TYR A 525 -5.80 -3.75 17.16
N ALA A 526 -6.66 -2.99 16.49
CA ALA A 526 -7.71 -3.55 15.63
C ALA A 526 -7.12 -4.31 14.42
N PHE A 527 -6.04 -3.80 13.84
CA PHE A 527 -5.35 -4.44 12.72
C PHE A 527 -4.69 -5.76 13.13
N LYS A 528 -4.07 -5.80 14.32
CA LYS A 528 -3.51 -7.02 14.89
C LYS A 528 -4.59 -8.06 15.18
N GLU A 529 -5.73 -7.65 15.73
CA GLU A 529 -6.89 -8.50 15.96
C GLU A 529 -7.38 -9.15 14.64
N TYR A 530 -7.42 -8.39 13.52
CA TYR A 530 -7.73 -8.96 12.22
C TYR A 530 -6.71 -10.03 11.80
N CYS A 531 -5.42 -9.77 11.98
CA CYS A 531 -4.37 -10.72 11.63
C CYS A 531 -4.48 -12.01 12.47
N GLU A 532 -4.74 -11.91 13.75
CA GLU A 532 -4.91 -13.05 14.67
C GLU A 532 -6.17 -13.89 14.34
N ARG A 533 -7.30 -13.23 14.07
CA ARG A 533 -8.56 -13.90 13.70
C ARG A 533 -8.44 -14.71 12.41
N TRP A 534 -7.70 -14.18 11.43
CA TRP A 534 -7.67 -14.73 10.08
C TRP A 534 -6.34 -15.37 9.70
N ALA A 535 -5.39 -15.53 10.62
CA ALA A 535 -4.18 -16.31 10.39
C ALA A 535 -4.53 -17.74 9.95
N PHE A 536 -3.94 -18.18 8.83
CA PHE A 536 -4.15 -19.47 8.18
C PHE A 536 -5.60 -19.74 7.78
N LYS A 537 -6.33 -18.71 7.39
CA LYS A 537 -7.72 -18.75 6.93
C LYS A 537 -7.93 -17.89 5.68
N HIS A 538 -9.17 -17.92 5.16
CA HIS A 538 -9.56 -17.21 3.94
C HIS A 538 -10.51 -16.05 4.24
N PRO A 539 -10.01 -14.84 4.60
CA PRO A 539 -10.86 -13.69 4.85
C PRO A 539 -11.38 -13.07 3.56
N THR A 540 -12.48 -12.34 3.70
CA THR A 540 -13.06 -11.46 2.68
C THR A 540 -12.92 -9.98 3.11
N PRO A 541 -13.16 -9.00 2.22
CA PRO A 541 -13.22 -7.60 2.61
C PRO A 541 -14.18 -7.31 3.76
N ALA A 542 -15.34 -7.98 3.80
CA ALA A 542 -16.32 -7.83 4.87
C ALA A 542 -15.76 -8.25 6.24
N ASP A 543 -14.94 -9.29 6.28
CA ASP A 543 -14.30 -9.75 7.50
C ASP A 543 -13.29 -8.73 8.03
N PHE A 544 -12.55 -8.09 7.13
CA PHE A 544 -11.62 -7.01 7.48
C PHE A 544 -12.37 -5.79 8.02
N PHE A 545 -13.34 -5.26 7.28
CA PHE A 545 -14.07 -4.05 7.67
C PHE A 545 -14.77 -4.25 9.02
N ARG A 546 -15.49 -5.36 9.20
CA ARG A 546 -16.17 -5.68 10.46
C ARG A 546 -15.22 -5.86 11.63
N THR A 547 -14.05 -6.50 11.39
CA THR A 547 -13.05 -6.65 12.47
C THR A 547 -12.52 -5.30 12.93
N MET A 548 -12.21 -4.40 11.98
CA MET A 548 -11.72 -3.07 12.33
C MET A 548 -12.75 -2.27 13.16
N GLU A 549 -14.03 -2.37 12.83
CA GLU A 549 -15.11 -1.70 13.55
C GLU A 549 -15.39 -2.35 14.92
N ASP A 550 -15.47 -3.69 14.96
CA ASP A 550 -15.73 -4.45 16.20
C ASP A 550 -14.64 -4.21 17.25
N ALA A 551 -13.37 -4.26 16.82
CA ALA A 551 -12.23 -4.07 17.71
C ALA A 551 -12.04 -2.62 18.19
N SER A 552 -12.51 -1.63 17.42
CA SER A 552 -12.28 -0.22 17.69
C SER A 552 -13.50 0.52 18.26
N ALA A 553 -14.69 -0.04 18.10
CA ALA A 553 -15.98 0.64 18.37
C ALA A 553 -16.18 1.94 17.55
N PHE A 554 -15.49 2.08 16.39
CA PHE A 554 -15.74 3.15 15.43
C PHE A 554 -16.74 2.72 14.36
N ASP A 555 -17.65 3.61 14.00
CA ASP A 555 -18.46 3.50 12.78
C ASP A 555 -17.62 4.00 11.60
N LEU A 556 -17.08 3.08 10.80
CA LEU A 556 -16.21 3.36 9.68
C LEU A 556 -16.88 3.14 8.31
N ASP A 557 -18.16 2.84 8.26
CA ASP A 557 -18.89 2.58 7.01
C ASP A 557 -18.75 3.73 5.99
N TRP A 558 -18.74 4.98 6.46
CA TRP A 558 -18.50 6.16 5.64
C TRP A 558 -17.10 6.16 5.02
N PHE A 559 -16.10 5.70 5.77
CA PHE A 559 -14.70 5.63 5.33
C PHE A 559 -14.52 4.53 4.28
N TRP A 560 -15.00 3.32 4.59
CA TRP A 560 -14.95 2.19 3.65
C TRP A 560 -15.68 2.52 2.35
N ARG A 561 -16.88 3.09 2.43
CA ARG A 561 -17.67 3.53 1.28
C ARG A 561 -16.89 4.49 0.40
N GLY A 562 -16.37 5.56 0.96
CA GLY A 562 -15.66 6.60 0.22
C GLY A 562 -14.38 6.09 -0.40
N TRP A 563 -13.52 5.47 0.39
CA TRP A 563 -12.19 5.06 -0.05
C TRP A 563 -12.19 3.79 -0.91
N PHE A 564 -12.99 2.78 -0.55
CA PHE A 564 -12.91 1.45 -1.17
C PHE A 564 -13.95 1.21 -2.26
N TYR A 565 -15.18 1.74 -2.09
CA TYR A 565 -16.29 1.47 -3.02
C TYR A 565 -16.48 2.53 -4.10
N THR A 566 -15.81 3.69 -4.01
CA THR A 566 -15.92 4.76 -5.00
C THR A 566 -14.57 5.11 -5.64
N ASN A 567 -14.64 5.85 -6.75
CA ASN A 567 -13.48 6.52 -7.36
C ASN A 567 -13.41 8.01 -6.99
N ASP A 568 -14.10 8.40 -5.92
CA ASP A 568 -14.13 9.76 -5.41
C ASP A 568 -12.79 10.18 -4.79
N HIS A 569 -12.69 11.43 -4.36
CA HIS A 569 -11.49 12.04 -3.80
C HIS A 569 -11.86 12.87 -2.57
N VAL A 570 -10.87 13.30 -1.82
CA VAL A 570 -11.05 14.25 -0.71
C VAL A 570 -10.92 15.67 -1.29
N ASP A 571 -11.87 16.55 -0.96
CA ASP A 571 -11.86 17.96 -1.33
C ASP A 571 -12.59 18.74 -0.23
N MET A 572 -11.82 19.40 0.62
CA MET A 572 -12.32 20.23 1.72
C MET A 572 -11.88 21.68 1.54
N ALA A 573 -12.65 22.63 2.03
CA ALA A 573 -12.34 24.05 1.91
C ALA A 573 -12.66 24.82 3.19
N LEU A 574 -11.85 25.85 3.46
CA LEU A 574 -12.12 26.92 4.41
C LEU A 574 -12.64 28.14 3.64
N ASN A 575 -13.97 28.27 3.51
CA ASN A 575 -14.59 29.27 2.65
C ASN A 575 -14.64 30.67 3.26
N GLU A 576 -14.87 30.76 4.59
CA GLU A 576 -15.06 32.04 5.27
C GLU A 576 -14.64 31.95 6.73
N VAL A 577 -14.06 33.00 7.24
CA VAL A 577 -13.75 33.20 8.67
C VAL A 577 -14.39 34.48 9.16
N GLU A 578 -15.40 34.33 10.01
CA GLU A 578 -16.03 35.45 10.71
C GLU A 578 -15.36 35.63 12.07
N TYR A 579 -14.86 36.82 12.34
CA TYR A 579 -14.28 37.18 13.63
C TYR A 579 -15.21 38.08 14.43
N LYS A 580 -15.39 37.78 15.70
CA LYS A 580 -16.20 38.56 16.64
C LYS A 580 -15.52 38.64 18.01
N GLN A 581 -15.76 39.74 18.69
CA GLN A 581 -15.33 39.96 20.10
C GLN A 581 -16.55 40.23 20.98
N ILE A 582 -16.38 40.03 22.29
CA ILE A 582 -17.38 40.47 23.27
C ILE A 582 -17.36 42.01 23.30
N ASP A 583 -18.55 42.60 23.31
CA ASP A 583 -18.69 43.99 23.71
C ASP A 583 -18.48 44.08 25.23
N THR A 584 -17.26 44.36 25.64
CA THR A 584 -16.88 44.45 27.05
C THR A 584 -17.42 45.69 27.74
N LYS A 585 -18.02 46.64 27.00
CA LYS A 585 -18.40 47.97 27.48
C LYS A 585 -17.24 48.78 28.08
N ASN A 586 -16.01 48.33 27.87
CA ASN A 586 -14.82 49.03 28.40
C ASN A 586 -14.55 50.29 27.61
N PRO A 587 -14.66 51.49 28.23
CA PRO A 587 -14.54 52.75 27.50
C PRO A 587 -13.13 53.03 26.96
N GLN A 588 -12.07 52.45 27.57
CA GLN A 588 -10.71 52.54 27.04
C GLN A 588 -10.54 51.80 25.70
N LEU A 589 -11.10 50.56 25.65
CA LEU A 589 -11.03 49.77 24.42
C LEU A 589 -11.89 50.37 23.30
N ALA A 590 -13.10 50.81 23.64
CA ALA A 590 -14.02 51.46 22.70
C ALA A 590 -13.44 52.77 22.11
N GLU A 591 -12.80 53.59 22.93
CA GLU A 591 -12.09 54.80 22.51
C GLU A 591 -10.93 54.46 21.55
N ALA A 592 -10.06 53.49 21.93
CA ALA A 592 -8.90 53.10 21.13
C ALA A 592 -9.33 52.55 19.77
N GLU A 593 -10.35 51.69 19.73
CA GLU A 593 -10.88 51.12 18.49
C GLU A 593 -11.53 52.20 17.58
N SER A 594 -12.35 53.07 18.16
CA SER A 594 -13.01 54.15 17.42
C SER A 594 -12.00 55.14 16.82
N LYS A 595 -10.95 55.49 17.57
CA LYS A 595 -9.86 56.35 17.07
C LYS A 595 -9.04 55.65 15.98
N ALA A 596 -8.74 54.35 16.14
CA ALA A 596 -8.06 53.54 15.10
C ALA A 596 -8.88 53.47 13.81
N ASN A 597 -10.18 53.19 13.92
CA ASN A 597 -11.09 53.15 12.77
C ASN A 597 -11.18 54.50 12.06
N ARG A 598 -11.27 55.59 12.83
CA ARG A 598 -11.23 56.94 12.24
C ARG A 598 -9.93 57.20 11.50
N ALA A 599 -8.79 56.83 12.07
CA ALA A 599 -7.48 57.00 11.42
C ALA A 599 -7.35 56.17 10.13
N ALA A 600 -7.93 54.96 10.11
CA ALA A 600 -7.89 54.09 8.93
C ALA A 600 -8.83 54.56 7.79
N THR A 601 -9.92 55.27 8.11
CA THR A 601 -10.98 55.59 7.13
C THR A 601 -11.00 57.06 6.69
N THR A 602 -10.36 57.97 7.43
CA THR A 602 -10.46 59.40 7.19
C THR A 602 -9.12 59.94 6.71
N TYR A 603 -8.91 59.96 5.41
CA TYR A 603 -7.76 60.65 4.79
C TYR A 603 -8.23 61.93 4.13
N ASP A 604 -7.81 63.09 4.64
CA ASP A 604 -8.11 64.41 4.09
C ASP A 604 -6.81 65.08 3.63
N ILE A 605 -6.55 64.96 2.31
CA ILE A 605 -5.36 65.52 1.69
C ILE A 605 -5.30 67.03 1.82
N THR A 606 -6.45 67.71 1.94
CA THR A 606 -6.50 69.18 2.11
C THR A 606 -5.95 69.60 3.47
N ARG A 607 -6.36 68.88 4.53
CA ARG A 607 -5.81 69.09 5.89
C ARG A 607 -4.32 68.87 5.95
N GLU A 608 -3.85 67.77 5.31
CA GLU A 608 -2.43 67.43 5.24
C GLU A 608 -1.62 68.61 4.57
N ARG A 609 -2.10 69.09 3.42
CA ARG A 609 -1.45 70.17 2.69
C ARG A 609 -1.56 71.53 3.41
N ASN A 610 -2.66 71.72 4.14
CA ASN A 610 -2.85 72.98 4.87
C ASN A 610 -1.94 73.15 6.09
N ARG A 611 -1.41 72.08 6.65
CA ARG A 611 -0.42 72.16 7.73
C ARG A 611 0.78 72.98 7.36
N ASP A 612 1.22 72.87 6.09
CA ASP A 612 2.35 73.62 5.58
C ASP A 612 1.94 74.92 4.87
N ALA A 613 0.74 74.96 4.31
CA ALA A 613 0.25 76.07 3.49
C ALA A 613 -0.40 77.21 4.31
N ILE A 614 -0.92 76.89 5.50
CA ILE A 614 -1.52 77.90 6.40
C ILE A 614 -0.57 78.12 7.58
N PRO A 615 0.16 79.21 7.62
CA PRO A 615 1.18 79.47 8.63
C PRO A 615 0.61 79.74 10.03
N GLU A 616 -0.61 80.24 10.13
CA GLU A 616 -1.30 80.52 11.39
C GLU A 616 -2.80 80.60 11.15
N THR A 617 -3.60 79.87 11.96
CA THR A 617 -5.05 79.95 11.93
C THR A 617 -5.59 81.01 12.84
N LEU A 618 -6.87 81.39 12.72
CA LEU A 618 -7.47 82.39 13.58
C LEU A 618 -7.46 82.00 15.06
N ASN A 619 -7.66 80.72 15.36
CA ASN A 619 -7.61 80.19 16.75
C ASN A 619 -6.22 80.32 17.36
N GLU A 620 -5.16 80.14 16.55
CA GLU A 620 -3.79 80.26 17.00
C GLU A 620 -3.42 81.73 17.18
N ALA A 621 -4.01 82.62 16.37
CA ALA A 621 -3.77 84.11 16.45
C ALA A 621 -4.60 84.77 17.56
N ASP A 622 -5.77 84.26 17.85
CA ASP A 622 -6.69 84.87 18.85
C ASP A 622 -7.26 83.79 19.81
N PRO A 623 -6.56 83.48 20.89
CA PRO A 623 -7.01 82.50 21.87
C PRO A 623 -8.33 82.85 22.58
N SER A 624 -8.85 84.06 22.42
CA SER A 624 -10.14 84.46 23.04
C SER A 624 -11.37 83.74 22.42
N ILE A 625 -11.20 83.17 21.24
CA ILE A 625 -12.27 82.41 20.59
C ILE A 625 -12.24 80.90 20.89
N GLU A 626 -11.26 80.47 21.65
CA GLU A 626 -11.19 79.08 22.12
C GLU A 626 -12.31 78.85 23.09
N ASP A 627 -12.97 77.67 22.89
CA ASP A 627 -14.04 77.23 23.78
C ASP A 627 -13.91 75.70 24.04
N TYR A 628 -14.89 75.17 24.74
CA TYR A 628 -14.95 73.75 25.06
C TYR A 628 -14.78 72.86 23.81
N TYR A 629 -15.28 73.26 22.64
CA TYR A 629 -15.24 72.45 21.42
C TYR A 629 -13.93 72.54 20.64
N THR A 630 -13.03 73.50 20.99
CA THR A 630 -11.72 73.60 20.37
C THR A 630 -10.89 72.34 20.60
N ASP A 631 -10.94 71.77 21.81
CA ASP A 631 -10.23 70.53 22.18
C ASP A 631 -11.15 69.35 22.31
N TYR A 632 -12.44 69.47 22.04
CA TYR A 632 -13.40 68.41 22.18
C TYR A 632 -13.28 67.34 21.10
N ASP A 633 -12.94 66.10 21.45
CA ASP A 633 -13.05 64.95 20.57
C ASP A 633 -14.22 64.07 21.06
N PRO A 634 -15.27 63.84 20.22
CA PRO A 634 -16.43 63.02 20.60
C PRO A 634 -16.06 61.55 20.83
N LEU A 635 -14.84 61.14 20.50
CA LEU A 635 -14.35 59.77 20.74
C LEU A 635 -13.61 59.65 22.09
N ASP A 636 -13.32 60.77 22.76
CA ASP A 636 -12.65 60.72 24.05
C ASP A 636 -13.61 60.18 25.17
N LYS A 637 -13.08 59.27 25.97
CA LYS A 637 -13.80 58.82 27.15
C LYS A 637 -13.83 59.88 28.23
N ASP A 638 -14.91 59.91 28.97
CA ASP A 638 -15.09 60.77 30.15
C ASP A 638 -15.40 59.95 31.45
N ALA A 639 -15.57 60.65 32.57
CA ALA A 639 -15.84 60.04 33.87
C ALA A 639 -17.22 59.32 33.89
N LEU A 640 -18.17 59.75 33.07
CA LEU A 640 -19.48 59.15 32.97
C LEU A 640 -19.41 57.76 32.31
N HIS A 641 -18.70 57.64 31.21
CA HIS A 641 -18.42 56.37 30.54
C HIS A 641 -17.73 55.40 31.50
N GLN A 642 -16.80 55.86 32.34
CA GLN A 642 -16.13 55.03 33.30
C GLN A 642 -17.10 54.52 34.39
N LYS A 643 -17.99 55.40 34.86
CA LYS A 643 -19.01 55.02 35.84
C LYS A 643 -20.03 54.00 35.28
N GLU A 644 -20.51 54.22 34.07
CA GLU A 644 -21.41 53.32 33.37
C GLU A 644 -20.77 51.92 33.21
N TYR A 645 -19.46 51.84 32.97
CA TYR A 645 -18.73 50.60 32.92
C TYR A 645 -18.62 49.90 34.27
N GLU A 646 -18.33 50.66 35.32
CA GLU A 646 -18.31 50.11 36.71
C GLU A 646 -19.67 49.57 37.15
N ASP A 647 -20.75 50.31 36.83
CA ASP A 647 -22.13 49.89 37.11
C ASP A 647 -22.50 48.62 36.29
N TYR A 648 -22.06 48.55 35.03
CA TYR A 648 -22.21 47.34 34.18
C TYR A 648 -21.50 46.11 34.81
N LEU A 649 -20.23 46.26 35.20
CA LEU A 649 -19.48 45.16 35.84
C LEU A 649 -20.08 44.69 37.18
N ALA A 650 -20.64 45.62 37.94
CA ALA A 650 -21.29 45.33 39.23
C ALA A 650 -22.57 44.46 39.07
N ASN A 651 -23.23 44.59 37.91
CA ASN A 651 -24.46 43.84 37.59
C ASN A 651 -24.21 42.46 36.96
N LEU A 652 -22.95 42.09 36.60
CA LEU A 652 -22.60 40.79 36.03
C LEU A 652 -22.51 39.71 37.11
N SER A 653 -22.93 38.49 36.76
CA SER A 653 -22.62 37.30 37.56
C SER A 653 -21.10 37.04 37.60
N PRO A 654 -20.57 36.27 38.58
CA PRO A 654 -19.14 35.96 38.64
C PRO A 654 -18.58 35.31 37.37
N ASP A 655 -19.38 34.49 36.68
CA ASP A 655 -18.94 33.83 35.43
C ASP A 655 -18.97 34.78 34.24
N GLU A 656 -19.98 35.62 34.10
CA GLU A 656 -20.03 36.69 33.07
C GLU A 656 -18.91 37.68 33.27
N ARG A 657 -18.59 38.05 34.50
CA ARG A 657 -17.47 38.94 34.82
C ARG A 657 -16.12 38.35 34.39
N LYS A 658 -15.86 37.06 34.70
CA LYS A 658 -14.67 36.34 34.21
C LYS A 658 -14.58 36.33 32.70
N LEU A 659 -15.70 36.15 32.00
CA LEU A 659 -15.76 36.13 30.53
C LEU A 659 -15.40 37.50 29.94
N VAL A 660 -15.94 38.59 30.52
CA VAL A 660 -15.66 39.96 30.12
C VAL A 660 -14.19 40.35 30.41
N GLU A 661 -13.67 39.97 31.59
CA GLU A 661 -12.27 40.22 31.95
C GLU A 661 -11.28 39.43 31.07
N LYS A 662 -11.62 38.20 30.66
CA LYS A 662 -10.80 37.39 29.78
C LYS A 662 -10.80 37.88 28.34
N ASN A 663 -11.86 38.55 27.91
CA ASN A 663 -12.08 39.07 26.59
C ASN A 663 -11.72 38.10 25.44
N PRO A 664 -12.36 36.89 25.38
CA PRO A 664 -12.02 35.89 24.40
C PRO A 664 -12.40 36.30 22.99
N HIS A 665 -11.72 35.66 22.03
CA HIS A 665 -11.91 35.86 20.60
C HIS A 665 -12.82 34.78 20.03
N PHE A 666 -13.83 35.15 19.23
CA PHE A 666 -14.78 34.23 18.61
C PHE A 666 -14.53 34.16 17.11
N TYR A 667 -14.29 32.97 16.63
CA TYR A 667 -14.11 32.69 15.21
C TYR A 667 -15.19 31.72 14.77
N THR A 668 -15.96 32.09 13.73
CA THR A 668 -16.90 31.17 13.08
C THR A 668 -16.37 30.85 11.71
N LEU A 669 -16.02 29.58 11.50
CA LEU A 669 -15.48 29.06 10.25
C LEU A 669 -16.61 28.46 9.42
N SER A 670 -16.69 28.82 8.14
CA SER A 670 -17.52 28.15 7.13
C SER A 670 -16.65 27.16 6.40
N LEU A 671 -16.92 25.90 6.59
CA LEU A 671 -16.17 24.76 6.02
C LEU A 671 -17.04 24.05 4.98
N GLU A 672 -16.43 23.54 3.94
CA GLU A 672 -17.09 22.79 2.87
C GLU A 672 -16.36 21.46 2.61
N ASN A 673 -17.11 20.41 2.28
CA ASN A 673 -16.59 19.11 1.83
C ASN A 673 -17.36 18.62 0.60
N LYS A 674 -16.70 18.58 -0.53
CA LYS A 674 -17.27 18.12 -1.83
C LYS A 674 -17.01 16.65 -2.11
N GLY A 675 -15.99 16.07 -1.46
CA GLY A 675 -15.52 14.72 -1.70
C GLY A 675 -15.84 13.72 -0.61
N ILE A 676 -14.92 12.79 -0.37
CA ILE A 676 -14.99 11.81 0.71
C ILE A 676 -14.97 12.55 2.05
N PRO A 677 -15.89 12.26 2.99
CA PRO A 677 -15.85 12.84 4.32
C PRO A 677 -14.51 12.53 5.02
N MET A 678 -13.89 13.56 5.60
CA MET A 678 -12.65 13.40 6.37
C MET A 678 -12.72 14.24 7.66
N PRO A 679 -11.94 13.90 8.69
CA PRO A 679 -11.78 14.76 9.85
C PRO A 679 -11.29 16.15 9.43
N VAL A 680 -11.83 17.19 10.08
CA VAL A 680 -11.38 18.57 9.89
C VAL A 680 -10.23 18.83 10.86
N ILE A 681 -9.04 19.06 10.33
CA ILE A 681 -7.82 19.33 11.09
C ILE A 681 -7.45 20.79 10.86
N LEU A 682 -7.55 21.60 11.92
CA LEU A 682 -7.33 23.05 11.85
C LEU A 682 -6.12 23.43 12.69
N GLN A 683 -5.18 24.15 12.10
CA GLN A 683 -4.12 24.83 12.83
C GLN A 683 -4.47 26.31 12.98
N PHE A 684 -4.45 26.81 14.21
CA PHE A 684 -4.58 28.19 14.55
C PHE A 684 -3.19 28.76 14.87
N GLU A 685 -2.80 29.82 14.18
CA GLU A 685 -1.61 30.61 14.50
C GLU A 685 -2.01 31.88 15.24
N TYR A 686 -1.40 32.14 16.38
CA TYR A 686 -1.71 33.26 17.24
C TYR A 686 -0.73 34.42 17.06
N GLU A 687 -1.15 35.66 17.45
CA GLU A 687 -0.29 36.87 17.37
C GLU A 687 1.04 36.73 18.13
N ASP A 688 1.13 35.89 19.12
CA ASP A 688 2.37 35.62 19.88
C ASP A 688 3.28 34.57 19.21
N GLY A 689 2.94 34.10 17.99
CA GLY A 689 3.68 33.11 17.22
C GLY A 689 3.49 31.67 17.70
N THR A 690 2.63 31.44 18.72
CA THR A 690 2.27 30.07 19.13
C THR A 690 1.21 29.48 18.20
N THR A 691 1.18 28.14 18.09
CA THR A 691 0.20 27.42 17.29
C THR A 691 -0.60 26.41 18.12
N GLU A 692 -1.84 26.16 17.74
CA GLU A 692 -2.70 25.12 18.32
C GLU A 692 -3.36 24.32 17.17
N VAL A 693 -3.38 22.98 17.28
CA VAL A 693 -4.07 22.11 16.32
C VAL A 693 -5.32 21.55 16.95
N LYS A 694 -6.47 21.71 16.27
CA LYS A 694 -7.76 21.15 16.66
C LYS A 694 -8.23 20.17 15.61
N LYS A 695 -8.66 18.98 16.05
CA LYS A 695 -9.22 17.93 15.21
C LYS A 695 -10.69 17.75 15.50
N ILE A 696 -11.51 17.75 14.45
CA ILE A 696 -12.95 17.54 14.51
C ILE A 696 -13.26 16.26 13.74
N PRO A 697 -13.99 15.31 14.32
CA PRO A 697 -14.34 14.06 13.64
C PRO A 697 -15.11 14.29 12.33
N ALA A 698 -14.99 13.32 11.40
CA ALA A 698 -15.63 13.39 10.07
C ALA A 698 -17.16 13.48 10.13
N GLU A 699 -17.78 13.06 11.24
CA GLU A 699 -19.21 13.11 11.50
C GLU A 699 -19.78 14.53 11.48
N ILE A 700 -18.95 15.57 11.52
CA ILE A 700 -19.39 16.95 11.32
C ILE A 700 -20.12 17.14 9.98
N TRP A 701 -19.78 16.29 8.99
CA TRP A 701 -20.35 16.34 7.65
C TRP A 701 -21.67 15.59 7.47
N ARG A 702 -22.20 14.94 8.53
CA ARG A 702 -23.42 14.10 8.42
C ARG A 702 -24.63 14.83 7.88
N PHE A 703 -24.77 16.12 8.13
CA PHE A 703 -25.97 16.88 7.83
C PHE A 703 -25.83 17.85 6.65
N GLY A 704 -24.67 17.94 6.03
CA GLY A 704 -24.48 18.82 4.87
C GLY A 704 -23.03 18.88 4.38
N GLU A 705 -22.88 19.34 3.15
CA GLU A 705 -21.56 19.59 2.55
C GLU A 705 -20.91 20.86 3.14
N THR A 706 -21.71 21.79 3.61
CA THR A 706 -21.24 23.05 4.23
C THR A 706 -21.67 23.09 5.68
N VAL A 707 -20.73 23.38 6.58
CA VAL A 707 -20.97 23.51 8.01
C VAL A 707 -20.35 24.78 8.56
N LYS A 708 -21.00 25.39 9.58
CA LYS A 708 -20.41 26.47 10.35
C LYS A 708 -20.02 25.97 11.73
N LYS A 709 -18.75 26.24 12.11
CA LYS A 709 -18.22 25.86 13.42
C LYS A 709 -17.62 27.08 14.11
N SER A 710 -18.10 27.35 15.34
CA SER A 710 -17.59 28.46 16.14
C SER A 710 -16.58 27.98 17.16
N PHE A 711 -15.53 28.77 17.36
CA PHE A 711 -14.47 28.57 18.35
C PHE A 711 -14.38 29.78 19.27
N VAL A 712 -14.13 29.50 20.54
CA VAL A 712 -13.83 30.50 21.55
C VAL A 712 -12.37 30.34 21.94
N LEU A 713 -11.54 31.33 21.63
CA LEU A 713 -10.09 31.26 21.80
C LEU A 713 -9.61 32.38 22.71
N ASP A 714 -8.61 32.10 23.53
CA ASP A 714 -8.08 33.06 24.51
C ASP A 714 -7.11 34.08 23.87
N LYS A 715 -6.62 33.77 22.67
CA LYS A 715 -5.67 34.59 21.94
C LYS A 715 -6.24 34.95 20.57
N LYS A 716 -5.82 36.11 20.05
CA LYS A 716 -6.19 36.50 18.70
C LYS A 716 -5.42 35.68 17.67
N VAL A 717 -6.15 35.14 16.69
CA VAL A 717 -5.61 34.33 15.59
C VAL A 717 -5.19 35.24 14.45
N VAL A 718 -4.02 34.99 13.87
CA VAL A 718 -3.50 35.68 12.69
C VAL A 718 -3.64 34.84 11.43
N ASP A 719 -3.62 33.50 11.54
CA ASP A 719 -3.88 32.60 10.41
C ASP A 719 -4.56 31.30 10.85
N ILE A 720 -5.35 30.72 9.94
CA ILE A 720 -6.03 29.43 10.13
C ILE A 720 -5.77 28.58 8.89
N VAL A 721 -5.20 27.40 9.09
CA VAL A 721 -4.90 26.44 8.03
C VAL A 721 -5.66 25.14 8.25
N LEU A 722 -6.40 24.72 7.22
CA LEU A 722 -7.05 23.40 7.14
C LEU A 722 -6.04 22.38 6.59
N ASP A 723 -5.97 21.21 7.21
CA ASP A 723 -5.03 20.14 6.88
C ASP A 723 -3.56 20.59 6.77
N PRO A 724 -2.99 21.19 7.83
CA PRO A 724 -1.68 21.83 7.80
C PRO A 724 -0.53 20.86 7.51
N PHE A 725 -0.72 19.55 7.75
CA PHE A 725 0.29 18.51 7.56
C PHE A 725 0.03 17.65 6.32
N LEU A 726 -0.97 17.97 5.50
CA LEU A 726 -1.36 17.25 4.29
C LEU A 726 -1.66 15.75 4.58
N GLU A 727 -2.38 15.49 5.65
CA GLU A 727 -2.64 14.13 6.14
C GLU A 727 -4.01 13.55 5.74
N THR A 728 -4.86 14.33 5.03
CA THR A 728 -6.19 13.90 4.58
C THR A 728 -6.27 13.50 3.11
N ALA A 729 -5.21 13.73 2.32
CA ALA A 729 -5.18 13.58 0.87
C ALA A 729 -6.11 14.55 0.11
N ASP A 730 -6.33 15.73 0.63
CA ASP A 730 -7.07 16.80 -0.03
C ASP A 730 -6.45 17.15 -1.39
N VAL A 731 -7.27 17.18 -2.44
CA VAL A 731 -6.80 17.38 -3.82
C VAL A 731 -6.66 18.84 -4.20
N ASP A 732 -7.27 19.76 -3.44
CA ASP A 732 -7.17 21.21 -3.64
C ASP A 732 -6.83 21.95 -2.36
N VAL A 733 -5.57 22.00 -2.01
CA VAL A 733 -5.07 22.71 -0.82
C VAL A 733 -4.99 24.24 -1.02
N SER A 734 -5.35 24.77 -2.18
CA SER A 734 -5.31 26.21 -2.44
C SER A 734 -6.41 26.99 -1.69
N ASN A 735 -7.46 26.30 -1.25
CA ASN A 735 -8.61 26.83 -0.52
C ASN A 735 -8.58 26.49 0.99
N ASN A 736 -7.44 26.00 1.51
CA ASN A 736 -7.27 25.48 2.87
C ASN A 736 -6.76 26.52 3.88
N ALA A 737 -6.55 27.79 3.50
CA ALA A 737 -6.03 28.82 4.40
C ALA A 737 -6.93 30.05 4.42
N MET A 738 -6.90 30.77 5.54
CA MET A 738 -7.62 32.05 5.69
C MET A 738 -7.13 33.08 4.66
N GLN A 739 -5.85 33.00 4.25
CA GLN A 739 -5.28 33.70 3.11
C GLN A 739 -4.79 32.66 2.10
N PRO A 740 -5.32 32.63 0.85
CA PRO A 740 -4.93 31.63 -0.13
C PRO A 740 -3.43 31.65 -0.38
N SER A 741 -2.79 30.48 -0.29
CA SER A 741 -1.39 30.33 -0.67
C SER A 741 -1.21 30.59 -2.17
N SER A 742 -0.13 31.28 -2.56
CA SER A 742 0.19 31.50 -3.97
C SER A 742 0.38 30.17 -4.72
N SER A 743 -0.18 30.08 -5.92
CA SER A 743 0.06 28.92 -6.81
C SER A 743 1.56 28.76 -7.09
N PRO A 744 2.08 27.52 -7.22
CA PRO A 744 3.48 27.28 -7.55
C PRO A 744 3.89 28.01 -8.83
N THR A 745 5.10 28.57 -8.85
CA THR A 745 5.63 29.24 -10.04
C THR A 745 5.77 28.25 -11.21
N ARG A 746 5.79 28.75 -12.47
CA ARG A 746 6.04 27.91 -13.66
C ARG A 746 7.34 27.09 -13.53
N PHE A 747 8.34 27.60 -12.82
CA PHE A 747 9.61 26.92 -12.58
C PHE A 747 9.44 25.71 -11.63
N GLU A 748 8.66 25.79 -10.57
CA GLU A 748 8.39 24.66 -9.67
C GLU A 748 7.53 23.58 -10.32
N LEU A 749 6.53 23.97 -11.11
CA LEU A 749 5.74 23.02 -11.92
C LEU A 749 6.61 22.31 -12.96
N PHE A 750 7.57 23.01 -13.57
CA PHE A 750 8.52 22.43 -14.51
C PHE A 750 9.47 21.42 -13.82
N LYS A 751 9.99 21.72 -12.64
CA LYS A 751 10.77 20.79 -11.82
C LYS A 751 9.98 19.54 -11.43
N ARG A 752 8.72 19.64 -11.06
CA ARG A 752 7.84 18.51 -10.74
C ARG A 752 7.58 17.61 -11.97
N ARG A 753 7.48 18.22 -13.16
CA ARG A 753 7.33 17.45 -14.43
C ARG A 753 8.60 16.76 -14.89
N GLN A 754 9.78 17.21 -14.47
CA GLN A 754 11.07 16.56 -14.76
C GLN A 754 11.43 15.45 -13.75
N GLY A 755 10.57 15.14 -12.76
CA GLY A 755 10.69 13.93 -11.94
C GLY A 755 10.69 12.68 -12.82
N PRO A 756 11.47 11.64 -12.52
CA PRO A 756 11.94 10.65 -13.46
C PRO A 756 10.82 9.70 -13.94
N ARG A 757 10.29 9.97 -15.11
CA ARG A 757 9.67 8.98 -15.98
C ARG A 757 10.56 8.83 -17.21
N GLY A 758 11.40 7.85 -17.19
CA GLY A 758 12.27 7.54 -18.31
C GLY A 758 13.73 7.45 -17.90
N SER A 759 14.40 6.43 -18.36
CA SER A 759 15.82 6.20 -18.22
C SER A 759 16.64 7.49 -18.30
N SER A 760 17.18 7.95 -17.19
CA SER A 760 18.19 8.98 -17.20
C SER A 760 19.47 8.37 -17.77
N ARG A 761 19.75 8.65 -19.04
CA ARG A 761 21.11 8.53 -19.61
C ARG A 761 21.99 9.61 -18.98
N GLY A 762 22.19 9.58 -17.67
CA GLY A 762 23.04 10.53 -16.95
C GLY A 762 23.68 9.84 -15.75
N GLU A 763 24.93 10.17 -15.49
CA GLU A 763 25.70 9.64 -14.36
C GLU A 763 24.94 9.81 -13.03
N ASN A 764 24.87 8.75 -12.23
CA ASN A 764 24.27 8.80 -10.91
C ASN A 764 25.19 9.57 -9.91
N PRO A 765 24.67 10.01 -8.75
CA PRO A 765 25.46 10.78 -7.76
C PRO A 765 26.73 10.07 -7.29
N MET A 766 26.72 8.74 -7.16
CA MET A 766 27.91 7.97 -6.76
C MET A 766 28.99 7.97 -7.86
N GLN A 767 28.60 7.84 -9.12
CA GLN A 767 29.52 7.96 -10.25
C GLN A 767 30.18 9.34 -10.31
N ARG A 768 29.40 10.40 -10.09
CA ARG A 768 29.92 11.77 -10.01
C ARG A 768 30.87 11.96 -8.82
N ALA A 769 30.55 11.40 -7.64
CA ALA A 769 31.39 11.46 -6.46
C ALA A 769 32.71 10.73 -6.70
N LYS A 770 32.69 9.55 -7.33
CA LYS A 770 33.87 8.77 -7.68
C LYS A 770 34.79 9.54 -8.64
N LYS A 771 34.22 10.11 -9.72
CA LYS A 771 34.95 10.98 -10.66
C LYS A 771 35.54 12.22 -9.99
N ALA A 772 34.80 12.85 -9.07
CA ALA A 772 35.29 14.00 -8.32
C ALA A 772 36.49 13.64 -7.39
N GLN A 773 36.48 12.45 -6.80
CA GLN A 773 37.60 11.95 -6.00
C GLN A 773 38.85 11.62 -6.87
N GLU A 774 38.64 11.02 -8.06
CA GLU A 774 39.71 10.75 -9.02
C GLU A 774 40.34 12.05 -9.52
N LEU A 775 39.54 13.06 -9.85
CA LEU A 775 40.02 14.39 -10.25
C LEU A 775 40.87 15.03 -9.13
N LYS A 776 40.44 14.97 -7.86
CA LYS A 776 41.19 15.48 -6.71
C LYS A 776 42.54 14.74 -6.52
N LYS A 777 42.56 13.41 -6.73
CA LYS A 777 43.81 12.63 -6.66
C LYS A 777 44.77 13.00 -7.78
N ASN A 778 44.28 13.20 -9.00
CA ASN A 778 45.12 13.60 -10.13
C ASN A 778 45.66 15.05 -10.02
N MET A 779 44.95 15.93 -9.30
CA MET A 779 45.42 17.30 -9.01
C MET A 779 46.44 17.39 -7.86
N GLN A 780 46.61 16.31 -7.08
CA GLN A 780 47.56 16.21 -5.95
C GLN A 780 48.83 15.41 -6.28
N GLN A 781 48.97 14.86 -7.49
CA GLN A 781 50.21 14.27 -7.99
C GLN A 781 51.04 15.38 -8.67
N PRO A 782 52.32 15.61 -8.25
CA PRO A 782 53.17 16.68 -8.76
C PRO A 782 53.59 16.49 -10.21
#